data_5b56bac5aea2e683593a2fe0131965fd
#
_entry.id   5b56bac5aea2e683593a2fe0131965fd
#
_cell.length_a   1.000
_cell.length_b   1.000
_cell.length_c   1.000
_cell.angle_alpha   90.00
_cell.angle_beta   90.00
_cell.angle_gamma   90.00
#
_symmetry.space_group_name_H-M   'P 1'
#
loop_
_entity.id
_entity.type
_entity.pdbx_description
1 polymer ?
#
loop_
_entity_poly.entity_id
_entity_poly.type
_entity_poly.pdbx_seq_one_letter_code
_entity_poly.pdbx_strand_id
1 'polypeptide(L)'
;MSDDRPGLHSGLEPPCAAAPVRRSRRAHVLFFLIFAVLLSMPARGEDPPPLMGPFMETVPVERPYGDADAVEGAGKGDVPLLSLWRAEREFRSGDPARALTLFLDLAYNHSDDERKGFVWMRVAELLLTKQEFKQALDAADKAIVLSRARFLVLASMDLKFRIYQRLGWGTEARQIAAYLLEQGYINAEASDLLSEMARADGQAGNISLALSEYGRAIAASVATDPVTVLRLRRERDTLIKGLSNISTIREAAESEEDAGVRSLLYLRMGRVAIRNGFTGMGAFALEKASLGGEMTGKEAARELSWLRRMVHYRPKIVGLVPLSGKYADIGFALLSGAEVAIRQSRGQEAEILLPVLIWTDTGGQPERALAGFQAASRDESVVGFIGPLTGEEGQSVSDSFDGESPPVLYLGQKRIPRKPFLYSFGLTPTQEALAVLSHLAKSGQDDLLLFYPENGYGRGFAEAVISSAWEARVRVTRRVSYSPDTNDFSDVIRQAVGNAAFTRESSRKKGDAMDLPQKAIVIADRWERVFLLASQLRYYSVYLPLAGFSGWNDEELLHKAGEAVNGAVFSVDYAGAVPGFLGKNFQKECQDALEHPPSRFEAMGYDAALFLAESFRLGEEGDSRPAGDLARERIPLLRTFRGVTGMFQFGPEGEMRRKVSLLVVELGNFVPVPDS
;
A
#
# COMPACT_ATOMS: atom_id res chain seq x y z
N MET A 1 -32.87 32.41 -49.01
CA MET A 1 -34.23 32.89 -48.81
C MET A 1 -34.49 32.80 -47.34
N SER A 2 -34.43 33.94 -46.79
CA SER A 2 -35.22 34.68 -45.79
C SER A 2 -35.14 34.07 -44.41
N ASP A 3 -34.36 34.67 -43.52
CA ASP A 3 -34.70 35.85 -42.67
C ASP A 3 -35.83 35.55 -41.69
N ASP A 4 -35.47 35.56 -40.39
CA ASP A 4 -35.86 36.64 -39.50
C ASP A 4 -35.33 36.48 -38.06
N ARG A 5 -34.60 37.47 -37.62
CA ARG A 5 -34.45 37.86 -36.20
C ARG A 5 -35.51 38.95 -35.92
N PRO A 6 -35.93 39.23 -34.70
CA PRO A 6 -35.19 39.96 -33.65
C PRO A 6 -35.60 39.52 -32.22
N GLY A 7 -35.06 40.00 -31.15
CA GLY A 7 -34.55 41.22 -30.69
C GLY A 7 -34.13 41.17 -29.22
N LEU A 8 -33.25 42.05 -28.89
CA LEU A 8 -32.69 42.46 -27.59
C LEU A 8 -33.73 42.78 -26.51
N HIS A 9 -33.44 42.40 -25.26
CA HIS A 9 -33.58 43.35 -24.14
C HIS A 9 -32.57 43.09 -23.00
N SER A 10 -31.82 44.11 -22.71
CA SER A 10 -30.91 44.37 -21.61
C SER A 10 -31.64 44.44 -20.26
N GLY A 11 -31.03 43.91 -19.20
CA GLY A 11 -31.43 44.14 -17.84
C GLY A 11 -30.26 43.89 -16.89
N LEU A 12 -29.44 44.90 -16.68
CA LEU A 12 -28.46 45.02 -15.61
C LEU A 12 -29.21 45.35 -14.31
N GLU A 13 -29.11 44.48 -13.29
CA GLU A 13 -29.38 44.84 -11.91
C GLU A 13 -28.13 44.71 -11.03
N PRO A 14 -27.96 45.57 -10.00
CA PRO A 14 -26.70 45.83 -9.32
C PRO A 14 -26.42 44.80 -8.17
N PRO A 15 -25.18 44.72 -7.67
CA PRO A 15 -24.80 43.74 -6.64
C PRO A 15 -25.36 44.11 -5.28
N CYS A 16 -26.11 43.20 -4.67
CA CYS A 16 -26.56 43.30 -3.30
C CYS A 16 -25.43 43.27 -2.30
N ALA A 17 -25.51 44.21 -1.37
CA ALA A 17 -24.60 44.44 -0.28
C ALA A 17 -24.37 43.22 0.61
N ALA A 18 -23.13 43.05 1.04
CA ALA A 18 -22.70 42.07 2.04
C ALA A 18 -23.43 42.31 3.38
N ALA A 19 -24.16 41.28 3.86
CA ALA A 19 -24.71 41.27 5.19
C ALA A 19 -23.61 41.05 6.25
N PRO A 20 -23.68 41.69 7.41
CA PRO A 20 -22.65 41.56 8.43
C PRO A 20 -22.66 40.17 9.03
N VAL A 21 -21.50 39.54 9.11
CA VAL A 21 -21.21 38.27 9.77
C VAL A 21 -21.65 38.38 11.23
N ARG A 22 -22.71 37.69 11.62
CA ARG A 22 -23.13 37.54 13.01
C ARG A 22 -22.04 36.73 13.73
N ARG A 23 -21.21 37.39 14.53
CA ARG A 23 -20.32 36.76 15.50
C ARG A 23 -21.13 35.85 16.43
N SER A 24 -20.77 34.57 16.45
CA SER A 24 -21.51 33.55 17.19
C SER A 24 -21.44 33.81 18.70
N ARG A 25 -22.62 33.97 19.33
CA ARG A 25 -22.77 34.06 20.80
C ARG A 25 -22.28 32.78 21.54
N ARG A 26 -21.96 31.71 20.84
CA ARG A 26 -21.58 30.39 21.41
C ARG A 26 -20.19 30.37 22.05
N ALA A 27 -19.22 31.16 21.52
CA ALA A 27 -17.92 31.27 22.17
C ALA A 27 -17.96 31.87 23.59
N HIS A 28 -18.95 32.68 23.85
CA HIS A 28 -19.13 33.34 25.14
C HIS A 28 -19.75 32.42 26.22
N VAL A 29 -20.55 31.42 25.82
CA VAL A 29 -21.20 30.47 26.79
C VAL A 29 -20.16 29.46 27.30
N LEU A 30 -19.26 28.97 26.44
CA LEU A 30 -18.15 28.07 26.85
C LEU A 30 -17.25 28.79 27.84
N PHE A 31 -17.07 30.09 27.65
CA PHE A 31 -16.21 30.95 28.46
C PHE A 31 -16.75 31.14 29.90
N PHE A 32 -18.07 31.25 30.08
CA PHE A 32 -18.71 31.33 31.39
C PHE A 32 -18.54 30.04 32.22
N LEU A 33 -18.62 28.89 31.57
CA LEU A 33 -18.39 27.59 32.19
C LEU A 33 -16.93 27.44 32.66
N ILE A 34 -15.95 27.88 31.87
CA ILE A 34 -14.54 27.85 32.22
C ILE A 34 -14.23 28.72 33.46
N PHE A 35 -14.82 29.91 33.52
CA PHE A 35 -14.59 30.83 34.62
C PHE A 35 -15.31 30.39 35.95
N ALA A 36 -16.49 29.82 35.84
CA ALA A 36 -17.23 29.27 36.97
C ALA A 36 -16.50 28.06 37.61
N VAL A 37 -15.92 27.21 36.76
CA VAL A 37 -15.14 26.02 37.18
C VAL A 37 -13.84 26.44 37.90
N LEU A 38 -13.13 27.50 37.40
CA LEU A 38 -11.90 27.99 38.05
C LEU A 38 -12.15 28.61 39.43
N LEU A 39 -13.36 29.15 39.67
CA LEU A 39 -13.72 29.74 40.97
C LEU A 39 -14.22 28.71 41.97
N SER A 40 -14.62 27.52 41.54
CA SER A 40 -15.23 26.48 42.38
C SER A 40 -14.35 25.27 42.66
N MET A 41 -13.08 25.27 42.18
CA MET A 41 -12.17 24.15 42.42
C MET A 41 -11.66 24.09 43.88
N PRO A 42 -11.80 22.96 44.55
CA PRO A 42 -11.13 22.71 45.83
C PRO A 42 -9.62 22.46 45.61
N ALA A 43 -8.85 22.89 46.56
CA ALA A 43 -7.35 22.91 46.53
C ALA A 43 -6.70 21.52 46.70
N ARG A 44 -7.34 20.40 46.46
CA ARG A 44 -6.71 19.06 46.54
C ARG A 44 -7.44 18.03 45.64
N GLY A 45 -6.71 17.47 44.75
CA GLY A 45 -6.59 16.13 44.13
C GLY A 45 -7.79 15.17 44.21
N GLU A 46 -8.85 15.42 43.46
CA GLU A 46 -9.78 14.38 43.08
C GLU A 46 -9.98 14.42 41.55
N ASP A 47 -10.05 13.24 40.90
CA ASP A 47 -10.27 13.13 39.49
C ASP A 47 -11.61 13.77 39.07
N PRO A 48 -11.64 14.48 37.93
CA PRO A 48 -12.86 15.09 37.47
C PRO A 48 -13.87 14.01 37.02
N PRO A 49 -15.19 14.23 37.26
CA PRO A 49 -16.22 13.31 36.81
C PRO A 49 -16.28 13.23 35.27
N PRO A 50 -16.75 12.12 34.70
CA PRO A 50 -16.85 11.91 33.27
C PRO A 50 -17.74 12.95 32.61
N LEU A 51 -17.32 13.46 31.47
CA LEU A 51 -18.05 14.43 30.66
C LEU A 51 -19.39 13.86 30.22
N MET A 52 -20.46 14.31 30.86
CA MET A 52 -21.84 14.06 30.42
C MET A 52 -22.24 15.09 29.35
N GLY A 53 -23.09 14.61 28.42
CA GLY A 53 -23.69 15.36 27.32
C GLY A 53 -24.51 16.58 27.73
N PRO A 54 -25.21 17.23 26.80
CA PRO A 54 -25.64 18.60 26.91
C PRO A 54 -26.82 18.76 27.92
N PHE A 55 -26.49 19.25 29.12
CA PHE A 55 -27.49 19.80 30.01
C PHE A 55 -27.46 21.33 29.90
N MET A 56 -28.48 21.89 29.24
CA MET A 56 -28.86 23.28 29.38
C MET A 56 -29.75 23.41 30.60
N GLU A 57 -29.23 23.72 31.74
CA GLU A 57 -29.97 24.36 32.80
C GLU A 57 -29.21 25.59 33.29
N THR A 58 -29.90 26.71 33.25
CA THR A 58 -29.43 28.02 33.72
C THR A 58 -29.31 27.99 35.24
N VAL A 59 -28.10 27.94 35.76
CA VAL A 59 -27.81 28.16 37.16
C VAL A 59 -27.79 29.68 37.42
N PRO A 60 -28.57 30.20 38.36
CA PRO A 60 -28.55 31.61 38.72
C PRO A 60 -27.21 31.97 39.38
N VAL A 61 -26.53 32.98 38.85
CA VAL A 61 -25.30 33.52 39.42
C VAL A 61 -25.66 34.38 40.61
N GLU A 62 -25.58 33.85 41.84
CA GLU A 62 -25.55 34.68 43.06
C GLU A 62 -24.25 35.47 43.08
N ARG A 63 -24.37 36.79 43.22
CA ARG A 63 -23.21 37.70 43.44
C ARG A 63 -22.69 37.46 44.82
N PRO A 64 -21.38 37.24 45.04
CA PRO A 64 -20.83 37.32 46.36
C PRO A 64 -20.72 38.80 46.76
N TYR A 65 -21.66 39.21 47.60
CA TYR A 65 -21.53 40.46 48.37
C TYR A 65 -20.64 40.19 49.56
N GLY A 66 -19.47 40.84 49.61
CA GLY A 66 -18.60 40.92 50.74
C GLY A 66 -17.68 42.10 50.53
N ASP A 67 -17.65 42.97 51.53
CA ASP A 67 -16.92 44.24 51.56
C ASP A 67 -15.43 44.08 51.17
N ALA A 68 -14.94 45.08 50.44
CA ALA A 68 -13.63 45.09 49.76
C ALA A 68 -12.40 45.15 50.68
N ASP A 69 -12.56 45.03 52.03
CA ASP A 69 -11.48 45.25 52.98
C ASP A 69 -11.01 44.00 53.75
N ALA A 70 -11.37 42.79 53.35
CA ALA A 70 -10.99 41.58 54.08
C ALA A 70 -10.34 40.51 53.19
N VAL A 71 -9.27 40.84 52.47
CA VAL A 71 -8.39 39.80 51.86
C VAL A 71 -6.90 40.24 52.01
N GLU A 72 -6.43 40.34 53.24
CA GLU A 72 -5.03 40.14 53.59
C GLU A 72 -4.87 38.70 54.05
N GLY A 73 -4.49 37.79 53.11
CA GLY A 73 -4.27 36.39 53.44
C GLY A 73 -3.89 35.49 52.24
N ALA A 74 -3.61 36.04 51.07
CA ALA A 74 -3.04 35.27 49.99
C ALA A 74 -1.55 35.04 50.26
N GLY A 75 -1.13 33.79 50.34
CA GLY A 75 0.28 33.45 50.50
C GLY A 75 1.13 34.08 49.40
N LYS A 76 2.32 34.49 49.69
CA LYS A 76 3.30 35.05 48.75
C LYS A 76 3.59 33.99 47.66
N GLY A 77 2.85 34.04 46.54
CA GLY A 77 3.07 33.11 45.43
C GLY A 77 1.87 32.91 44.49
N ASP A 78 0.65 32.97 44.99
CA ASP A 78 -0.54 32.71 44.21
C ASP A 78 -1.00 33.91 43.38
N VAL A 79 -1.61 33.64 42.19
CA VAL A 79 -2.23 34.71 41.37
C VAL A 79 -3.45 35.25 42.09
N PRO A 80 -3.48 36.56 42.48
CA PRO A 80 -4.58 37.13 43.23
C PRO A 80 -5.87 37.11 42.41
N LEU A 81 -6.95 36.55 42.98
CA LEU A 81 -8.25 36.44 42.30
C LEU A 81 -8.80 37.81 41.87
N LEU A 82 -8.68 38.83 42.68
CA LEU A 82 -9.10 40.19 42.35
C LEU A 82 -8.33 40.78 41.15
N SER A 83 -7.03 40.56 41.08
CA SER A 83 -6.21 41.01 39.95
C SER A 83 -6.53 40.25 38.68
N LEU A 84 -6.76 38.94 38.77
CA LEU A 84 -7.23 38.12 37.65
C LEU A 84 -8.61 38.59 37.18
N TRP A 85 -9.52 38.89 38.10
CA TRP A 85 -10.85 39.39 37.77
C TRP A 85 -10.81 40.79 37.10
N ARG A 86 -9.89 41.65 37.51
CA ARG A 86 -9.63 42.96 36.87
C ARG A 86 -9.13 42.75 35.42
N ALA A 87 -8.16 41.90 35.22
CA ALA A 87 -7.62 41.59 33.89
C ALA A 87 -8.70 41.03 32.95
N GLU A 88 -9.54 40.11 33.46
CA GLU A 88 -10.69 39.56 32.72
C GLU A 88 -11.75 40.62 32.37
N ARG A 89 -12.00 41.57 33.29
CA ARG A 89 -12.92 42.67 33.03
C ARG A 89 -12.40 43.59 31.92
N GLU A 90 -11.13 43.96 31.92
CA GLU A 90 -10.55 44.79 30.86
C GLU A 90 -10.54 44.01 29.50
N PHE A 91 -10.27 42.71 29.54
CA PHE A 91 -10.37 41.84 28.37
C PHE A 91 -11.77 41.87 27.75
N ARG A 92 -12.83 41.82 28.58
CA ARG A 92 -14.22 41.87 28.15
C ARG A 92 -14.72 43.26 27.77
N SER A 93 -14.17 44.31 28.39
CA SER A 93 -14.53 45.71 28.10
C SER A 93 -14.03 46.22 26.75
N GLY A 94 -13.14 45.41 26.09
CA GLY A 94 -12.61 45.72 24.79
C GLY A 94 -11.37 46.60 24.79
N ASP A 95 -10.62 46.66 25.93
CA ASP A 95 -9.27 47.24 25.99
C ASP A 95 -8.21 46.12 26.00
N PRO A 96 -7.79 45.58 24.84
CA PRO A 96 -6.85 44.48 24.75
C PRO A 96 -5.43 44.88 25.17
N ALA A 97 -5.06 46.17 25.08
CA ALA A 97 -3.72 46.63 25.45
C ALA A 97 -3.55 46.62 26.98
N ARG A 98 -4.57 47.14 27.67
CA ARG A 98 -4.57 47.16 29.13
C ARG A 98 -4.73 45.76 29.73
N ALA A 99 -5.61 44.94 29.13
CA ALA A 99 -5.76 43.55 29.52
C ALA A 99 -4.45 42.76 29.39
N LEU A 100 -3.73 42.91 28.26
CA LEU A 100 -2.45 42.24 28.06
C LEU A 100 -1.40 42.66 29.13
N THR A 101 -1.32 43.93 29.46
CA THR A 101 -0.40 44.42 30.50
C THR A 101 -0.70 43.77 31.86
N LEU A 102 -1.99 43.70 32.23
CA LEU A 102 -2.42 43.08 33.49
C LEU A 102 -2.15 41.56 33.52
N PHE A 103 -2.43 40.87 32.42
CA PHE A 103 -2.15 39.43 32.33
C PHE A 103 -0.66 39.12 32.31
N LEU A 104 0.19 39.93 31.67
CA LEU A 104 1.65 39.79 31.71
C LEU A 104 2.20 40.02 33.12
N ASP A 105 1.69 41.03 33.83
CA ASP A 105 2.05 41.26 35.22
C ASP A 105 1.74 40.03 36.10
N LEU A 106 0.53 39.47 35.97
CA LEU A 106 0.14 38.24 36.66
C LEU A 106 0.99 37.04 36.24
N ALA A 107 1.35 36.92 34.94
CA ALA A 107 2.15 35.80 34.43
C ALA A 107 3.60 35.80 34.97
N TYR A 108 4.21 36.96 35.12
CA TYR A 108 5.64 37.10 35.55
C TYR A 108 5.83 37.28 37.05
N ASN A 109 4.92 37.98 37.72
CA ASN A 109 5.14 38.37 39.13
C ASN A 109 4.57 37.37 40.15
N HIS A 110 3.86 36.34 39.70
CA HIS A 110 3.32 35.26 40.54
C HIS A 110 3.92 33.92 40.16
N SER A 111 4.46 33.15 41.11
CA SER A 111 5.02 31.82 40.91
C SER A 111 3.99 30.73 41.28
N ASP A 112 4.07 29.56 40.67
CA ASP A 112 3.45 28.29 41.07
C ASP A 112 1.94 28.21 41.38
N ASP A 113 1.09 29.01 40.73
CA ASP A 113 -0.35 28.87 40.83
C ASP A 113 -0.95 28.04 39.64
N GLU A 114 -1.90 27.18 39.93
CA GLU A 114 -2.65 26.41 38.91
C GLU A 114 -3.34 27.32 37.89
N ARG A 115 -3.63 28.58 38.26
CA ARG A 115 -4.22 29.61 37.39
C ARG A 115 -3.25 30.15 36.34
N LYS A 116 -1.95 29.90 36.50
CA LYS A 116 -0.93 30.43 35.62
C LYS A 116 -1.07 29.94 34.19
N GLY A 117 -1.50 28.71 34.01
CA GLY A 117 -1.84 28.18 32.68
C GLY A 117 -2.97 28.95 31.97
N PHE A 118 -4.02 29.32 32.73
CA PHE A 118 -5.10 30.17 32.23
C PHE A 118 -4.61 31.59 31.90
N VAL A 119 -3.77 32.18 32.73
CA VAL A 119 -3.19 33.51 32.48
C VAL A 119 -2.40 33.53 31.18
N TRP A 120 -1.53 32.53 30.96
CA TRP A 120 -0.77 32.43 29.73
C TRP A 120 -1.64 32.17 28.52
N MET A 121 -2.73 31.40 28.64
CA MET A 121 -3.70 31.19 27.56
C MET A 121 -4.32 32.54 27.14
N ARG A 122 -4.68 33.41 28.11
CA ARG A 122 -5.18 34.76 27.81
C ARG A 122 -4.15 35.67 27.17
N VAL A 123 -2.91 35.59 27.59
CA VAL A 123 -1.80 36.28 26.92
C VAL A 123 -1.66 35.83 25.48
N ALA A 124 -1.72 34.53 25.21
CA ALA A 124 -1.66 34.00 23.86
C ALA A 124 -2.81 34.49 22.97
N GLU A 125 -4.06 34.52 23.50
CA GLU A 125 -5.23 35.01 22.80
C GLU A 125 -5.11 36.51 22.43
N LEU A 126 -4.63 37.33 23.37
CA LEU A 126 -4.42 38.76 23.13
C LEU A 126 -3.29 39.04 22.13
N LEU A 127 -2.17 38.29 22.23
CA LEU A 127 -1.07 38.40 21.29
C LEU A 127 -1.46 37.95 19.87
N LEU A 128 -2.29 36.90 19.76
CA LEU A 128 -2.86 36.46 18.49
C LEU A 128 -3.73 37.55 17.86
N THR A 129 -4.54 38.24 18.66
CA THR A 129 -5.38 39.37 18.19
C THR A 129 -4.52 40.54 17.69
N LYS A 130 -3.37 40.75 18.31
CA LYS A 130 -2.37 41.75 17.88
C LYS A 130 -1.49 41.30 16.71
N GLN A 131 -1.65 40.05 16.22
CA GLN A 131 -0.82 39.44 15.17
C GLN A 131 0.65 39.25 15.55
N GLU A 132 0.95 39.22 16.86
CA GLU A 132 2.28 38.93 17.39
C GLU A 132 2.50 37.41 17.52
N PHE A 133 2.49 36.69 16.36
CA PHE A 133 2.35 35.25 16.27
C PHE A 133 3.43 34.45 17.03
N LYS A 134 4.70 34.92 16.99
CA LYS A 134 5.80 34.20 17.69
C LYS A 134 5.64 34.25 19.22
N GLN A 135 5.26 35.42 19.73
CA GLN A 135 5.02 35.59 21.16
C GLN A 135 3.74 34.87 21.61
N ALA A 136 2.71 34.87 20.75
CA ALA A 136 1.47 34.14 20.98
C ALA A 136 1.74 32.64 21.06
N LEU A 137 2.63 32.09 20.21
CA LEU A 137 3.02 30.70 20.22
C LEU A 137 3.75 30.31 21.52
N ASP A 138 4.73 31.10 21.92
CA ASP A 138 5.47 30.91 23.22
C ASP A 138 4.51 30.97 24.42
N ALA A 139 3.56 31.89 24.40
CA ALA A 139 2.55 31.99 25.45
C ALA A 139 1.60 30.78 25.48
N ALA A 140 1.17 30.27 24.29
CA ALA A 140 0.36 29.08 24.19
C ALA A 140 1.12 27.84 24.71
N ASP A 141 2.40 27.69 24.37
CA ASP A 141 3.23 26.58 24.85
C ASP A 141 3.39 26.62 26.39
N LYS A 142 3.61 27.80 26.97
CA LYS A 142 3.61 27.98 28.42
C LYS A 142 2.27 27.63 29.06
N ALA A 143 1.17 28.01 28.42
CA ALA A 143 -0.17 27.65 28.88
C ALA A 143 -0.38 26.15 28.91
N ILE A 144 0.05 25.43 27.87
CA ILE A 144 -0.04 23.96 27.77
C ILE A 144 0.75 23.28 28.88
N VAL A 145 2.02 23.71 29.09
CA VAL A 145 2.91 23.11 30.09
C VAL A 145 2.43 23.35 31.50
N LEU A 146 1.92 24.55 31.80
CA LEU A 146 1.53 24.96 33.14
C LEU A 146 0.09 24.56 33.52
N SER A 147 -0.72 24.12 32.56
CA SER A 147 -2.12 23.72 32.81
C SER A 147 -2.18 22.29 33.29
N ARG A 148 -2.84 22.04 34.44
CA ARG A 148 -3.20 20.71 34.92
C ARG A 148 -4.56 20.27 34.45
N ALA A 149 -5.44 21.21 34.18
CA ALA A 149 -6.81 20.94 33.71
C ALA A 149 -6.81 20.63 32.20
N ARG A 150 -7.29 19.43 31.83
CA ARG A 150 -7.34 18.93 30.43
C ARG A 150 -8.00 19.94 29.49
N PHE A 151 -9.10 20.58 29.89
CA PHE A 151 -9.79 21.55 29.04
C PHE A 151 -8.95 22.79 28.71
N LEU A 152 -8.10 23.28 29.67
CA LEU A 152 -7.17 24.39 29.42
C LEU A 152 -6.06 23.98 28.44
N VAL A 153 -5.56 22.77 28.56
CA VAL A 153 -4.57 22.22 27.61
C VAL A 153 -5.16 22.19 26.21
N LEU A 154 -6.37 21.64 26.03
CA LEU A 154 -7.03 21.58 24.74
C LEU A 154 -7.37 22.97 24.17
N ALA A 155 -7.86 23.90 25.01
CA ALA A 155 -8.10 25.28 24.59
C ALA A 155 -6.81 26.02 24.19
N SER A 156 -5.69 25.77 24.87
CA SER A 156 -4.37 26.32 24.51
C SER A 156 -3.84 25.70 23.23
N MET A 157 -4.09 24.42 22.98
CA MET A 157 -3.80 23.76 21.70
C MET A 157 -4.64 24.31 20.55
N ASP A 158 -5.90 24.64 20.80
CA ASP A 158 -6.75 25.32 19.82
C ASP A 158 -6.19 26.71 19.43
N LEU A 159 -5.71 27.47 20.41
CA LEU A 159 -5.00 28.72 20.12
C LEU A 159 -3.74 28.49 19.28
N LYS A 160 -2.94 27.48 19.63
CA LYS A 160 -1.76 27.09 18.86
C LYS A 160 -2.10 26.69 17.44
N PHE A 161 -3.18 25.93 17.24
CA PHE A 161 -3.71 25.60 15.93
C PHE A 161 -4.03 26.86 15.10
N ARG A 162 -4.76 27.82 15.67
CA ARG A 162 -5.10 29.11 15.00
C ARG A 162 -3.87 29.94 14.67
N ILE A 163 -2.85 29.92 15.54
CA ILE A 163 -1.57 30.59 15.28
C ILE A 163 -0.88 29.96 14.08
N TYR A 164 -0.80 28.63 13.99
CA TYR A 164 -0.20 27.93 12.86
C TYR A 164 -0.94 28.20 11.54
N GLN A 165 -2.27 28.26 11.56
CA GLN A 165 -3.04 28.68 10.39
C GLN A 165 -2.65 30.09 9.91
N ARG A 166 -2.48 31.04 10.85
CA ARG A 166 -2.10 32.41 10.51
C ARG A 166 -0.66 32.53 10.00
N LEU A 167 0.21 31.65 10.42
CA LEU A 167 1.59 31.53 9.94
C LEU A 167 1.72 30.78 8.62
N GLY A 168 0.67 30.11 8.16
CA GLY A 168 0.71 29.25 6.98
C GLY A 168 1.42 27.91 7.20
N TRP A 169 1.61 27.48 8.44
CA TRP A 169 2.26 26.22 8.81
C TRP A 169 1.25 25.06 8.78
N GLY A 170 0.94 24.62 7.56
CA GLY A 170 -0.14 23.67 7.32
C GLY A 170 0.10 22.29 7.95
N THR A 171 1.32 21.79 7.96
CA THR A 171 1.67 20.47 8.55
C THR A 171 1.44 20.44 10.05
N GLU A 172 1.90 21.48 10.76
CA GLU A 172 1.77 21.61 12.21
C GLU A 172 0.29 21.85 12.59
N ALA A 173 -0.42 22.66 11.82
CA ALA A 173 -1.86 22.87 12.01
C ALA A 173 -2.64 21.56 11.87
N ARG A 174 -2.30 20.72 10.87
CA ARG A 174 -2.91 19.39 10.65
C ARG A 174 -2.74 18.49 11.87
N GLN A 175 -1.51 18.38 12.38
CA GLN A 175 -1.20 17.52 13.53
C GLN A 175 -2.04 17.90 14.75
N ILE A 176 -2.11 19.21 15.03
CA ILE A 176 -2.90 19.69 16.18
C ILE A 176 -4.40 19.51 15.94
N ALA A 177 -4.91 19.80 14.75
CA ALA A 177 -6.31 19.58 14.44
C ALA A 177 -6.71 18.12 14.63
N ALA A 178 -5.90 17.18 14.11
CA ALA A 178 -6.14 15.76 14.28
C ALA A 178 -6.18 15.35 15.76
N TYR A 179 -5.21 15.82 16.54
CA TYR A 179 -5.15 15.55 17.98
C TYR A 179 -6.37 16.12 18.73
N LEU A 180 -6.76 17.37 18.48
CA LEU A 180 -7.93 18.00 19.10
C LEU A 180 -9.21 17.20 18.85
N LEU A 181 -9.37 16.72 17.61
CA LEU A 181 -10.53 15.93 17.23
C LEU A 181 -10.53 14.53 17.89
N GLU A 182 -9.38 13.87 17.97
CA GLU A 182 -9.20 12.59 18.68
C GLU A 182 -9.52 12.72 20.18
N GLN A 183 -9.23 13.89 20.78
CA GLN A 183 -9.57 14.18 22.15
C GLN A 183 -11.05 14.58 22.38
N GLY A 184 -11.86 14.59 21.32
CA GLY A 184 -13.27 15.01 21.38
C GLY A 184 -13.44 16.52 21.55
N TYR A 185 -12.41 17.32 21.31
CA TYR A 185 -12.52 18.77 21.31
C TYR A 185 -13.12 19.25 20.00
N ILE A 186 -14.39 19.66 20.06
CA ILE A 186 -15.16 20.04 18.88
C ILE A 186 -14.79 21.46 18.46
N ASN A 187 -14.03 21.56 17.38
CA ASN A 187 -13.66 22.83 16.75
C ASN A 187 -14.11 22.84 15.28
N ALA A 188 -15.05 23.69 14.93
CA ALA A 188 -15.54 23.85 13.55
C ALA A 188 -14.42 24.24 12.57
N GLU A 189 -13.50 25.11 13.02
CA GLU A 189 -12.36 25.54 12.17
C GLU A 189 -11.41 24.38 11.86
N ALA A 190 -11.16 23.48 12.83
CA ALA A 190 -10.37 22.27 12.62
C ALA A 190 -11.04 21.28 11.66
N SER A 191 -12.36 21.12 11.76
CA SER A 191 -13.12 20.29 10.83
C SER A 191 -13.10 20.84 9.39
N ASP A 192 -13.26 22.14 9.23
CA ASP A 192 -13.17 22.80 7.92
C ASP A 192 -11.77 22.69 7.33
N LEU A 193 -10.70 22.90 8.13
CA LEU A 193 -9.34 22.70 7.68
C LEU A 193 -9.10 21.26 7.20
N LEU A 194 -9.47 20.26 7.99
CA LEU A 194 -9.31 18.86 7.59
C LEU A 194 -10.04 18.55 6.28
N SER A 195 -11.22 19.16 6.08
CA SER A 195 -11.94 18.97 4.81
C SER A 195 -11.25 19.64 3.61
N GLU A 196 -10.60 20.79 3.81
CA GLU A 196 -9.80 21.45 2.77
C GLU A 196 -8.55 20.65 2.44
N MET A 197 -7.89 20.11 3.45
CA MET A 197 -6.73 19.24 3.30
C MET A 197 -7.10 17.94 2.59
N ALA A 198 -8.20 17.30 2.99
CA ALA A 198 -8.71 16.12 2.31
C ALA A 198 -8.97 16.36 0.82
N ARG A 199 -9.47 17.53 0.44
CA ARG A 199 -9.62 17.90 -0.97
C ARG A 199 -8.26 18.07 -1.67
N ALA A 200 -7.31 18.73 -1.02
CA ALA A 200 -5.97 18.92 -1.59
C ALA A 200 -5.23 17.58 -1.74
N ASP A 201 -5.26 16.71 -0.72
CA ASP A 201 -4.67 15.38 -0.77
C ASP A 201 -5.35 14.49 -1.82
N GLY A 202 -6.67 14.56 -1.92
CA GLY A 202 -7.42 13.87 -2.97
C GLY A 202 -7.02 14.30 -4.39
N GLN A 203 -6.76 15.60 -4.60
CA GLN A 203 -6.26 16.13 -5.88
C GLN A 203 -4.80 15.74 -6.15
N ALA A 204 -3.99 15.62 -5.09
CA ALA A 204 -2.60 15.15 -5.18
C ALA A 204 -2.48 13.62 -5.39
N GLY A 205 -3.58 12.87 -5.29
CA GLY A 205 -3.58 11.41 -5.40
C GLY A 205 -3.37 10.65 -4.09
N ASN A 206 -3.25 11.34 -2.95
CA ASN A 206 -3.08 10.75 -1.62
C ASN A 206 -4.43 10.27 -1.04
N ILE A 207 -5.07 9.33 -1.71
CA ILE A 207 -6.49 8.98 -1.46
C ILE A 207 -6.74 8.46 -0.05
N SER A 208 -5.91 7.54 0.45
CA SER A 208 -6.06 6.99 1.81
C SER A 208 -5.98 8.07 2.89
N LEU A 209 -5.07 9.04 2.72
CA LEU A 209 -4.95 10.18 3.64
C LEU A 209 -6.18 11.09 3.57
N ALA A 210 -6.65 11.43 2.37
CA ALA A 210 -7.84 12.23 2.15
C ALA A 210 -9.09 11.60 2.79
N LEU A 211 -9.28 10.28 2.65
CA LEU A 211 -10.39 9.55 3.26
C LEU A 211 -10.32 9.55 4.78
N SER A 212 -9.13 9.36 5.36
CA SER A 212 -8.90 9.45 6.81
C SER A 212 -9.24 10.84 7.34
N GLU A 213 -8.83 11.91 6.65
CA GLU A 213 -9.13 13.29 7.01
C GLU A 213 -10.63 13.60 6.92
N TYR A 214 -11.32 13.15 5.87
CA TYR A 214 -12.78 13.23 5.79
C TYR A 214 -13.46 12.47 6.95
N GLY A 215 -12.98 11.28 7.28
CA GLY A 215 -13.47 10.47 8.39
C GLY A 215 -13.41 11.22 9.74
N ARG A 216 -12.25 11.83 10.03
CA ARG A 216 -12.02 12.64 11.23
C ARG A 216 -12.88 13.90 11.26
N ALA A 217 -12.96 14.63 10.13
CA ALA A 217 -13.80 15.82 10.02
C ALA A 217 -15.31 15.49 10.23
N ILE A 218 -15.78 14.37 9.66
CA ILE A 218 -17.14 13.87 9.84
C ILE A 218 -17.39 13.51 11.31
N ALA A 219 -16.50 12.72 11.92
CA ALA A 219 -16.64 12.30 13.31
C ALA A 219 -16.74 13.50 14.27
N ALA A 220 -15.92 14.54 14.06
CA ALA A 220 -15.96 15.77 14.84
C ALA A 220 -17.27 16.54 14.70
N SER A 221 -17.91 16.48 13.53
CA SER A 221 -19.12 17.24 13.23
C SER A 221 -20.42 16.53 13.60
N VAL A 222 -20.39 15.21 13.86
CA VAL A 222 -21.60 14.37 14.09
C VAL A 222 -22.47 14.90 15.22
N ALA A 223 -21.87 15.35 16.33
CA ALA A 223 -22.61 15.80 17.50
C ALA A 223 -23.12 17.25 17.41
N THR A 224 -22.62 18.06 16.48
CA THR A 224 -22.80 19.53 16.50
C THR A 224 -23.46 20.09 15.25
N ASP A 225 -23.20 19.54 14.08
CA ASP A 225 -23.66 20.07 12.81
C ASP A 225 -23.99 18.98 11.78
N PRO A 226 -25.25 18.46 11.79
CA PRO A 226 -25.69 17.46 10.83
C PRO A 226 -25.60 17.92 9.35
N VAL A 227 -25.69 19.22 9.08
CA VAL A 227 -25.59 19.79 7.71
C VAL A 227 -24.15 19.65 7.19
N THR A 228 -23.19 20.01 8.03
CA THR A 228 -21.76 19.82 7.70
C THR A 228 -21.44 18.34 7.51
N VAL A 229 -21.94 17.45 8.34
CA VAL A 229 -21.76 15.98 8.15
C VAL A 229 -22.25 15.52 6.77
N LEU A 230 -23.44 15.96 6.36
CA LEU A 230 -23.96 15.61 5.04
C LEU A 230 -23.14 16.19 3.90
N ARG A 231 -22.64 17.41 4.05
CA ARG A 231 -21.74 18.05 3.08
C ARG A 231 -20.44 17.24 2.94
N LEU A 232 -19.77 16.95 4.05
CA LEU A 232 -18.50 16.21 4.07
C LEU A 232 -18.63 14.79 3.51
N ARG A 233 -19.71 14.08 3.83
CA ARG A 233 -20.02 12.77 3.25
C ARG A 233 -20.19 12.86 1.73
N ARG A 234 -20.89 13.88 1.21
CA ARG A 234 -21.05 14.08 -0.23
C ARG A 234 -19.73 14.39 -0.92
N GLU A 235 -18.88 15.21 -0.31
CA GLU A 235 -17.54 15.53 -0.84
C GLU A 235 -16.68 14.27 -0.92
N ARG A 236 -16.59 13.49 0.15
CA ARG A 236 -15.91 12.19 0.20
C ARG A 236 -16.43 11.22 -0.86
N ASP A 237 -17.74 11.06 -0.94
CA ASP A 237 -18.34 10.14 -1.90
C ASP A 237 -18.15 10.62 -3.35
N THR A 238 -18.02 11.93 -3.58
CA THR A 238 -17.68 12.51 -4.88
C THR A 238 -16.23 12.22 -5.24
N LEU A 239 -15.31 12.34 -4.28
CA LEU A 239 -13.91 11.92 -4.46
C LEU A 239 -13.84 10.45 -4.89
N ILE A 240 -14.48 9.54 -4.14
CA ILE A 240 -14.51 8.10 -4.45
C ILE A 240 -15.08 7.85 -5.85
N LYS A 241 -16.18 8.51 -6.22
CA LYS A 241 -16.78 8.38 -7.56
C LYS A 241 -15.87 8.89 -8.68
N GLY A 242 -14.98 9.83 -8.40
CA GLY A 242 -14.00 10.37 -9.34
C GLY A 242 -12.82 9.42 -9.62
N LEU A 243 -12.53 8.49 -8.74
CA LEU A 243 -11.37 7.60 -8.89
C LEU A 243 -11.49 6.71 -10.13
N SER A 244 -10.39 6.55 -10.85
CA SER A 244 -10.30 5.72 -12.08
C SER A 244 -9.18 4.68 -12.03
N ASN A 245 -8.15 4.88 -11.19
CA ASN A 245 -7.05 3.94 -11.03
C ASN A 245 -7.45 2.80 -10.10
N ILE A 246 -7.41 1.57 -10.60
CA ILE A 246 -7.85 0.38 -9.87
C ILE A 246 -6.93 0.07 -8.68
N SER A 247 -5.62 0.21 -8.85
CA SER A 247 -4.64 -0.05 -7.78
C SER A 247 -4.81 0.94 -6.64
N THR A 248 -4.94 2.22 -6.94
CA THR A 248 -5.20 3.28 -5.94
C THR A 248 -6.51 3.03 -5.18
N ILE A 249 -7.59 2.62 -5.89
CA ILE A 249 -8.88 2.32 -5.24
C ILE A 249 -8.74 1.10 -4.33
N ARG A 250 -8.01 0.06 -4.75
CA ARG A 250 -7.75 -1.14 -3.94
C ARG A 250 -6.98 -0.80 -2.67
N GLU A 251 -5.86 -0.09 -2.80
CA GLU A 251 -5.04 0.33 -1.67
C GLU A 251 -5.85 1.15 -0.65
N ALA A 252 -6.65 2.09 -1.15
CA ALA A 252 -7.56 2.86 -0.31
C ALA A 252 -8.61 1.98 0.38
N ALA A 253 -9.18 0.97 -0.31
CA ALA A 253 -10.15 0.07 0.26
C ALA A 253 -9.54 -0.88 1.31
N GLU A 254 -8.30 -1.31 1.12
CA GLU A 254 -7.60 -2.20 2.07
C GLU A 254 -7.14 -1.47 3.33
N SER A 255 -6.80 -0.18 3.22
CA SER A 255 -6.41 0.67 4.36
C SER A 255 -7.60 1.29 5.10
N GLU A 256 -8.81 1.28 4.53
CA GLU A 256 -9.99 1.92 5.10
C GLU A 256 -10.59 1.09 6.24
N GLU A 257 -10.82 1.72 7.40
CA GLU A 257 -11.39 1.08 8.59
C GLU A 257 -12.92 1.07 8.57
N ASP A 258 -13.55 2.12 8.03
CA ASP A 258 -15.03 2.20 7.93
C ASP A 258 -15.55 1.21 6.88
N ALA A 259 -16.31 0.21 7.33
CA ALA A 259 -16.84 -0.83 6.46
C ALA A 259 -17.77 -0.30 5.35
N GLY A 260 -18.48 0.80 5.60
CA GLY A 260 -19.36 1.44 4.62
C GLY A 260 -18.56 2.15 3.53
N VAL A 261 -17.50 2.87 3.89
CA VAL A 261 -16.59 3.54 2.96
C VAL A 261 -15.82 2.51 2.16
N ARG A 262 -15.28 1.48 2.81
CA ARG A 262 -14.62 0.35 2.16
C ARG A 262 -15.50 -0.33 1.11
N SER A 263 -16.74 -0.58 1.43
CA SER A 263 -17.73 -1.14 0.50
C SER A 263 -17.97 -0.21 -0.70
N LEU A 264 -18.03 1.09 -0.48
CA LEU A 264 -18.19 2.08 -1.56
C LEU A 264 -16.96 2.14 -2.48
N LEU A 265 -15.76 2.00 -1.93
CA LEU A 265 -14.52 1.89 -2.70
C LEU A 265 -14.51 0.63 -3.55
N TYR A 266 -14.84 -0.54 -2.99
CA TYR A 266 -14.93 -1.77 -3.77
C TYR A 266 -16.03 -1.72 -4.84
N LEU A 267 -17.19 -1.08 -4.58
CA LEU A 267 -18.22 -0.85 -5.60
C LEU A 267 -17.66 0.02 -6.74
N ARG A 268 -16.92 1.08 -6.40
CA ARG A 268 -16.26 1.92 -7.41
C ARG A 268 -15.22 1.15 -8.20
N MET A 269 -14.37 0.36 -7.54
CA MET A 269 -13.38 -0.52 -8.17
C MET A 269 -14.04 -1.47 -9.17
N GLY A 270 -15.12 -2.13 -8.77
CA GLY A 270 -15.85 -3.05 -9.63
C GLY A 270 -16.39 -2.39 -10.90
N ARG A 271 -16.96 -1.20 -10.77
CA ARG A 271 -17.45 -0.42 -11.91
C ARG A 271 -16.35 0.03 -12.85
N VAL A 272 -15.22 0.45 -12.31
CA VAL A 272 -14.05 0.84 -13.12
C VAL A 272 -13.49 -0.38 -13.85
N ALA A 273 -13.31 -1.49 -13.15
CA ALA A 273 -12.82 -2.73 -13.74
C ALA A 273 -13.70 -3.23 -14.89
N ILE A 274 -15.02 -3.29 -14.69
CA ILE A 274 -15.96 -3.73 -15.74
C ILE A 274 -15.92 -2.79 -16.95
N ARG A 275 -15.85 -1.48 -16.73
CA ARG A 275 -15.75 -0.49 -17.82
C ARG A 275 -14.47 -0.68 -18.63
N ASN A 276 -13.38 -1.05 -17.98
CA ASN A 276 -12.09 -1.34 -18.62
C ASN A 276 -12.04 -2.75 -19.27
N GLY A 277 -13.11 -3.52 -19.18
CA GLY A 277 -13.20 -4.88 -19.73
C GLY A 277 -12.65 -5.96 -18.79
N PHE A 278 -12.29 -5.64 -17.57
CA PHE A 278 -11.75 -6.54 -16.54
C PHE A 278 -12.88 -7.24 -15.78
N THR A 279 -13.38 -8.32 -16.34
CA THR A 279 -14.61 -8.99 -15.88
C THR A 279 -14.40 -9.66 -14.52
N GLY A 280 -13.32 -10.40 -14.35
CA GLY A 280 -13.04 -11.14 -13.11
C GLY A 280 -12.70 -10.21 -11.95
N MET A 281 -11.90 -9.17 -12.20
CA MET A 281 -11.60 -8.14 -11.23
C MET A 281 -12.86 -7.37 -10.80
N GLY A 282 -13.74 -7.09 -11.77
CA GLY A 282 -15.04 -6.47 -11.51
C GLY A 282 -15.92 -7.34 -10.61
N ALA A 283 -16.00 -8.65 -10.89
CA ALA A 283 -16.75 -9.59 -10.06
C ALA A 283 -16.20 -9.68 -8.64
N PHE A 284 -14.87 -9.78 -8.47
CA PHE A 284 -14.21 -9.79 -7.17
C PHE A 284 -14.55 -8.53 -6.35
N ALA A 285 -14.39 -7.36 -6.96
CA ALA A 285 -14.65 -6.10 -6.26
C ALA A 285 -16.13 -5.95 -5.87
N LEU A 286 -17.07 -6.32 -6.76
CA LEU A 286 -18.50 -6.30 -6.46
C LEU A 286 -18.88 -7.30 -5.37
N GLU A 287 -18.22 -8.47 -5.30
CA GLU A 287 -18.42 -9.43 -4.22
C GLU A 287 -17.99 -8.84 -2.87
N LYS A 288 -16.78 -8.25 -2.78
CA LYS A 288 -16.32 -7.55 -1.57
C LYS A 288 -17.27 -6.40 -1.19
N ALA A 289 -17.74 -5.61 -2.15
CA ALA A 289 -18.70 -4.54 -1.92
C ALA A 289 -20.05 -5.06 -1.40
N SER A 290 -20.48 -6.23 -1.83
CA SER A 290 -21.78 -6.82 -1.44
C SER A 290 -21.86 -7.22 0.04
N LEU A 291 -20.70 -7.38 0.70
CA LEU A 291 -20.59 -7.68 2.14
C LEU A 291 -20.76 -6.44 3.02
N GLY A 292 -20.82 -5.25 2.45
CA GLY A 292 -20.91 -3.97 3.16
C GLY A 292 -22.35 -3.53 3.45
N GLY A 293 -22.50 -2.25 3.85
CA GLY A 293 -23.74 -1.68 4.33
C GLY A 293 -24.96 -1.83 3.40
N GLU A 294 -26.14 -1.68 3.98
CA GLU A 294 -27.43 -2.09 3.39
C GLU A 294 -27.70 -1.54 1.97
N MET A 295 -27.38 -0.27 1.71
CA MET A 295 -27.60 0.31 0.38
C MET A 295 -26.51 -0.08 -0.63
N THR A 296 -25.26 0.14 -0.30
CA THR A 296 -24.12 -0.16 -1.18
C THR A 296 -24.01 -1.65 -1.45
N GLY A 297 -24.19 -2.50 -0.43
CA GLY A 297 -24.16 -3.94 -0.57
C GLY A 297 -25.27 -4.48 -1.47
N LYS A 298 -26.50 -3.97 -1.35
CA LYS A 298 -27.61 -4.34 -2.26
C LYS A 298 -27.35 -3.92 -3.71
N GLU A 299 -26.77 -2.74 -3.92
CA GLU A 299 -26.40 -2.25 -5.25
C GLU A 299 -25.33 -3.14 -5.87
N ALA A 300 -24.24 -3.41 -5.14
CA ALA A 300 -23.17 -4.30 -5.57
C ALA A 300 -23.66 -5.72 -5.89
N ALA A 301 -24.53 -6.29 -5.07
CA ALA A 301 -25.12 -7.60 -5.29
C ALA A 301 -25.96 -7.67 -6.57
N ARG A 302 -26.70 -6.60 -6.91
CA ARG A 302 -27.47 -6.52 -8.16
C ARG A 302 -26.52 -6.48 -9.38
N GLU A 303 -25.47 -5.65 -9.33
CA GLU A 303 -24.50 -5.55 -10.41
C GLU A 303 -23.73 -6.86 -10.56
N LEU A 304 -23.33 -7.51 -9.48
CA LEU A 304 -22.68 -8.84 -9.52
C LEU A 304 -23.61 -9.90 -10.12
N SER A 305 -24.88 -9.90 -9.75
CA SER A 305 -25.87 -10.84 -10.31
C SER A 305 -26.09 -10.62 -11.80
N TRP A 306 -26.08 -9.36 -12.24
CA TRP A 306 -26.15 -9.02 -13.66
C TRP A 306 -24.90 -9.52 -14.40
N LEU A 307 -23.71 -9.24 -13.88
CA LEU A 307 -22.44 -9.67 -14.46
C LEU A 307 -22.37 -11.20 -14.58
N ARG A 308 -22.72 -11.94 -13.53
CA ARG A 308 -22.77 -13.41 -13.53
C ARG A 308 -23.70 -13.96 -14.60
N ARG A 309 -24.86 -13.34 -14.84
CA ARG A 309 -25.77 -13.75 -15.95
C ARG A 309 -25.15 -13.50 -17.31
N MET A 310 -24.45 -12.37 -17.50
CA MET A 310 -23.80 -12.03 -18.77
C MET A 310 -22.69 -13.01 -19.15
N VAL A 311 -22.00 -13.59 -18.17
CA VAL A 311 -20.88 -14.51 -18.41
C VAL A 311 -21.26 -15.99 -18.26
N HIS A 312 -22.52 -16.29 -17.96
CA HIS A 312 -22.97 -17.65 -17.61
C HIS A 312 -22.66 -18.70 -18.70
N TYR A 313 -22.94 -18.39 -19.96
CA TYR A 313 -22.73 -19.27 -21.09
C TYR A 313 -21.40 -19.08 -21.81
N ARG A 314 -20.52 -18.24 -21.27
CA ARG A 314 -19.21 -18.00 -21.88
C ARG A 314 -18.18 -19.02 -21.41
N PRO A 315 -17.20 -19.40 -22.29
CA PRO A 315 -16.02 -20.12 -21.84
C PRO A 315 -15.33 -19.35 -20.69
N LYS A 316 -14.84 -20.10 -19.70
CA LYS A 316 -14.28 -19.50 -18.46
C LYS A 316 -12.88 -20.01 -18.21
N ILE A 317 -11.97 -19.12 -17.85
CA ILE A 317 -10.71 -19.46 -17.20
C ILE A 317 -10.90 -19.13 -15.73
N VAL A 318 -10.64 -20.10 -14.85
CA VAL A 318 -10.86 -19.97 -13.42
C VAL A 318 -9.51 -19.76 -12.70
N GLY A 319 -9.35 -18.64 -12.01
CA GLY A 319 -8.21 -18.38 -11.17
C GLY A 319 -8.44 -18.91 -9.75
N LEU A 320 -7.51 -19.73 -9.27
CA LEU A 320 -7.43 -20.23 -7.88
C LEU A 320 -6.23 -19.58 -7.22
N VAL A 321 -6.38 -18.35 -6.73
CA VAL A 321 -5.27 -17.56 -6.19
C VAL A 321 -5.68 -16.84 -4.91
N PRO A 322 -4.75 -16.55 -4.00
CA PRO A 322 -5.06 -15.79 -2.79
C PRO A 322 -5.31 -14.32 -3.15
N LEU A 323 -6.54 -13.85 -3.01
CA LEU A 323 -6.93 -12.44 -3.13
C LEU A 323 -7.16 -11.78 -1.77
N SER A 324 -6.85 -12.52 -0.69
CA SER A 324 -6.85 -12.06 0.70
C SER A 324 -5.70 -12.69 1.48
N GLY A 325 -5.37 -12.12 2.63
CA GLY A 325 -4.29 -12.62 3.49
C GLY A 325 -2.88 -12.28 2.97
N LYS A 326 -1.89 -13.01 3.45
CA LYS A 326 -0.45 -12.73 3.26
C LYS A 326 0.00 -12.61 1.79
N TYR A 327 -0.66 -13.31 0.88
CA TYR A 327 -0.28 -13.39 -0.53
C TYR A 327 -1.22 -12.61 -1.45
N ALA A 328 -2.07 -11.74 -0.87
CA ALA A 328 -3.10 -11.00 -1.61
C ALA A 328 -2.51 -10.15 -2.76
N ASP A 329 -1.39 -9.47 -2.52
CA ASP A 329 -0.75 -8.64 -3.55
C ASP A 329 -0.26 -9.46 -4.74
N ILE A 330 0.30 -10.65 -4.46
CA ILE A 330 0.73 -11.59 -5.51
C ILE A 330 -0.49 -12.10 -6.30
N GLY A 331 -1.55 -12.50 -5.61
CA GLY A 331 -2.78 -12.96 -6.25
C GLY A 331 -3.43 -11.88 -7.10
N PHE A 332 -3.43 -10.64 -6.61
CA PHE A 332 -3.97 -9.51 -7.35
C PHE A 332 -3.12 -9.15 -8.58
N ALA A 333 -1.79 -9.20 -8.49
CA ALA A 333 -0.91 -9.02 -9.63
C ALA A 333 -1.15 -10.09 -10.72
N LEU A 334 -1.28 -11.38 -10.32
CA LEU A 334 -1.65 -12.47 -11.24
C LEU A 334 -2.98 -12.21 -11.95
N LEU A 335 -3.99 -11.78 -11.18
CA LEU A 335 -5.31 -11.40 -11.72
C LEU A 335 -5.19 -10.25 -12.73
N SER A 336 -4.44 -9.21 -12.39
CA SER A 336 -4.27 -8.03 -13.23
C SER A 336 -3.61 -8.38 -14.57
N GLY A 337 -2.54 -9.15 -14.54
CA GLY A 337 -1.87 -9.60 -15.76
C GLY A 337 -2.75 -10.48 -16.63
N ALA A 338 -3.51 -11.40 -16.03
CA ALA A 338 -4.45 -12.26 -16.76
C ALA A 338 -5.57 -11.45 -17.43
N GLU A 339 -6.12 -10.44 -16.75
CA GLU A 339 -7.14 -9.55 -17.34
C GLU A 339 -6.60 -8.75 -18.54
N VAL A 340 -5.35 -8.28 -18.45
CA VAL A 340 -4.67 -7.59 -19.55
C VAL A 340 -4.53 -8.52 -20.77
N ALA A 341 -4.16 -9.80 -20.57
CA ALA A 341 -4.03 -10.79 -21.62
C ALA A 341 -5.36 -11.00 -22.38
N ILE A 342 -6.46 -11.21 -21.63
CA ILE A 342 -7.78 -11.42 -22.25
C ILE A 342 -8.30 -10.16 -22.94
N ARG A 343 -8.04 -8.97 -22.38
CA ARG A 343 -8.38 -7.70 -23.00
C ARG A 343 -7.65 -7.48 -24.32
N GLN A 344 -6.35 -7.74 -24.35
CA GLN A 344 -5.52 -7.60 -25.55
C GLN A 344 -5.96 -8.55 -26.66
N SER A 345 -6.28 -9.80 -26.31
CA SER A 345 -6.76 -10.79 -27.26
C SER A 345 -8.09 -10.37 -27.91
N ARG A 346 -8.98 -9.67 -27.19
CA ARG A 346 -10.23 -9.12 -27.74
C ARG A 346 -10.02 -8.03 -28.80
N GLY A 347 -8.94 -7.24 -28.67
CA GLY A 347 -8.65 -6.16 -29.62
C GLY A 347 -8.12 -6.63 -30.98
N GLN A 348 -7.63 -7.88 -31.06
CA GLN A 348 -7.02 -8.41 -32.28
C GLN A 348 -8.03 -9.13 -33.21
N GLU A 349 -9.12 -9.68 -32.68
CA GLU A 349 -10.10 -10.44 -33.45
C GLU A 349 -11.52 -10.27 -32.87
N ALA A 350 -12.33 -9.48 -33.54
CA ALA A 350 -13.69 -9.12 -33.08
C ALA A 350 -14.72 -10.27 -33.11
N GLU A 351 -14.44 -11.39 -33.78
CA GLU A 351 -15.40 -12.46 -34.03
C GLU A 351 -15.24 -13.72 -33.18
N ILE A 352 -14.15 -13.83 -32.41
CA ILE A 352 -13.85 -15.05 -31.62
C ILE A 352 -14.43 -14.97 -30.22
N LEU A 353 -15.10 -16.03 -29.78
CA LEU A 353 -15.61 -16.18 -28.41
C LEU A 353 -14.47 -16.44 -27.44
N LEU A 354 -13.83 -15.37 -26.96
CA LEU A 354 -12.76 -15.47 -25.97
C LEU A 354 -13.28 -15.82 -24.59
N PRO A 355 -12.51 -16.58 -23.78
CA PRO A 355 -12.86 -16.88 -22.41
C PRO A 355 -13.00 -15.63 -21.56
N VAL A 356 -13.80 -15.71 -20.51
CA VAL A 356 -13.85 -14.72 -19.42
C VAL A 356 -13.12 -15.25 -18.21
N LEU A 357 -12.54 -14.34 -17.43
CA LEU A 357 -11.87 -14.70 -16.18
C LEU A 357 -12.86 -14.71 -15.02
N ILE A 358 -12.77 -15.75 -14.19
CA ILE A 358 -13.49 -15.88 -12.93
C ILE A 358 -12.48 -16.23 -11.85
N TRP A 359 -12.53 -15.56 -10.71
CA TRP A 359 -11.55 -15.71 -9.64
C TRP A 359 -12.18 -16.23 -8.37
N THR A 360 -11.51 -17.21 -7.77
CA THR A 360 -11.82 -17.74 -6.45
C THR A 360 -10.72 -17.32 -5.49
N ASP A 361 -11.08 -16.56 -4.45
CA ASP A 361 -10.15 -16.18 -3.39
C ASP A 361 -9.83 -17.37 -2.50
N THR A 362 -8.65 -17.92 -2.67
CA THR A 362 -8.19 -19.06 -1.85
C THR A 362 -7.66 -18.62 -0.49
N GLY A 363 -7.26 -17.35 -0.33
CA GLY A 363 -6.60 -16.83 0.88
C GLY A 363 -5.30 -17.56 1.23
N GLY A 364 -4.72 -18.34 0.31
CA GLY A 364 -3.57 -19.21 0.56
C GLY A 364 -3.91 -20.49 1.35
N GLN A 365 -5.19 -20.86 1.42
CA GLN A 365 -5.71 -22.00 2.20
C GLN A 365 -6.00 -23.20 1.30
N PRO A 366 -5.38 -24.39 1.56
CA PRO A 366 -5.56 -25.59 0.74
C PRO A 366 -7.03 -26.01 0.57
N GLU A 367 -7.82 -25.91 1.65
CA GLU A 367 -9.24 -26.30 1.66
C GLU A 367 -10.07 -25.43 0.74
N ARG A 368 -9.79 -24.12 0.70
CA ARG A 368 -10.49 -23.16 -0.17
C ARG A 368 -10.10 -23.36 -1.64
N ALA A 369 -8.81 -23.60 -1.92
CA ALA A 369 -8.33 -23.91 -3.25
C ALA A 369 -8.97 -25.19 -3.80
N LEU A 370 -9.02 -26.26 -2.96
CA LEU A 370 -9.66 -27.52 -3.30
C LEU A 370 -11.17 -27.35 -3.56
N ALA A 371 -11.87 -26.66 -2.66
CA ALA A 371 -13.31 -26.42 -2.83
C ALA A 371 -13.61 -25.63 -4.12
N GLY A 372 -12.82 -24.59 -4.42
CA GLY A 372 -12.92 -23.82 -5.65
C GLY A 372 -12.66 -24.67 -6.89
N PHE A 373 -11.63 -25.51 -6.87
CA PHE A 373 -11.31 -26.45 -7.94
C PHE A 373 -12.46 -27.43 -8.18
N GLN A 374 -12.94 -28.12 -7.13
CA GLN A 374 -14.02 -29.12 -7.25
C GLN A 374 -15.35 -28.52 -7.71
N ALA A 375 -15.67 -27.30 -7.29
CA ALA A 375 -16.87 -26.60 -7.74
C ALA A 375 -16.81 -26.26 -9.22
N ALA A 376 -15.68 -25.71 -9.69
CA ALA A 376 -15.50 -25.24 -11.05
C ALA A 376 -15.21 -26.37 -12.06
N SER A 377 -14.58 -27.48 -11.64
CA SER A 377 -14.29 -28.63 -12.54
C SER A 377 -15.53 -29.29 -13.11
N ARG A 378 -16.71 -29.07 -12.51
CA ARG A 378 -18.00 -29.62 -12.97
C ARG A 378 -18.70 -28.72 -13.99
N ASP A 379 -18.21 -27.50 -14.20
CA ASP A 379 -18.77 -26.57 -15.18
C ASP A 379 -18.15 -26.83 -16.56
N GLU A 380 -18.92 -27.34 -17.50
CA GLU A 380 -18.50 -27.67 -18.87
C GLU A 380 -17.93 -26.47 -19.64
N SER A 381 -18.22 -25.26 -19.20
CA SER A 381 -17.68 -24.04 -19.81
C SER A 381 -16.27 -23.67 -19.34
N VAL A 382 -15.67 -24.41 -18.38
CA VAL A 382 -14.33 -24.13 -17.88
C VAL A 382 -13.27 -24.66 -18.81
N VAL A 383 -12.45 -23.76 -19.34
CA VAL A 383 -11.33 -24.05 -20.24
C VAL A 383 -10.14 -24.62 -19.45
N GLY A 384 -9.85 -24.03 -18.29
CA GLY A 384 -8.75 -24.43 -17.43
C GLY A 384 -8.60 -23.53 -16.22
N PHE A 385 -7.58 -23.84 -15.39
CA PHE A 385 -7.32 -23.18 -14.14
C PHE A 385 -5.97 -22.45 -14.12
N ILE A 386 -5.95 -21.22 -13.63
CA ILE A 386 -4.73 -20.46 -13.28
C ILE A 386 -4.53 -20.54 -11.77
N GLY A 387 -3.45 -21.13 -11.34
CA GLY A 387 -3.22 -21.47 -9.92
C GLY A 387 -3.45 -22.96 -9.67
N PRO A 388 -3.29 -23.39 -8.41
CA PRO A 388 -2.98 -22.60 -7.19
C PRO A 388 -1.60 -21.97 -7.16
N LEU A 389 -1.39 -21.06 -6.14
CA LEU A 389 -0.11 -20.36 -5.98
C LEU A 389 0.82 -21.02 -4.95
N THR A 390 0.30 -21.44 -3.80
CA THR A 390 1.13 -22.00 -2.73
C THR A 390 1.37 -23.51 -2.90
N GLY A 391 2.45 -24.02 -2.30
CA GLY A 391 2.76 -25.44 -2.42
C GLY A 391 1.76 -26.36 -1.73
N GLU A 392 1.11 -25.88 -0.68
CA GLU A 392 0.10 -26.65 0.06
C GLU A 392 -1.22 -26.70 -0.71
N GLU A 393 -1.64 -25.58 -1.28
CA GLU A 393 -2.79 -25.52 -2.20
C GLU A 393 -2.55 -26.41 -3.43
N GLY A 394 -1.34 -26.33 -4.03
CA GLY A 394 -0.96 -27.14 -5.18
C GLY A 394 -1.02 -28.63 -4.91
N GLN A 395 -0.54 -29.07 -3.73
CA GLN A 395 -0.62 -30.47 -3.32
C GLN A 395 -2.08 -30.91 -3.16
N SER A 396 -2.90 -30.11 -2.47
CA SER A 396 -4.32 -30.41 -2.22
C SER A 396 -5.12 -30.55 -3.53
N VAL A 397 -4.92 -29.64 -4.48
CA VAL A 397 -5.54 -29.73 -5.81
C VAL A 397 -4.98 -30.91 -6.59
N SER A 398 -3.66 -31.15 -6.56
CA SER A 398 -3.03 -32.27 -7.24
C SER A 398 -3.58 -33.62 -6.75
N ASP A 399 -3.79 -33.79 -5.45
CA ASP A 399 -4.30 -35.03 -4.89
C ASP A 399 -5.73 -35.35 -5.37
N SER A 400 -6.54 -34.33 -5.62
CA SER A 400 -7.91 -34.42 -6.12
C SER A 400 -8.00 -34.45 -7.66
N PHE A 401 -6.93 -34.09 -8.37
CA PHE A 401 -6.92 -34.03 -9.83
C PHE A 401 -6.87 -35.43 -10.44
N ASP A 402 -7.82 -35.75 -11.31
CA ASP A 402 -8.02 -37.09 -11.91
C ASP A 402 -7.48 -37.26 -13.34
N GLY A 403 -7.04 -36.14 -13.97
CA GLY A 403 -6.59 -36.13 -15.37
C GLY A 403 -7.72 -35.94 -16.38
N GLU A 404 -8.98 -36.05 -15.98
CA GLU A 404 -10.16 -35.77 -16.78
C GLU A 404 -10.71 -34.34 -16.57
N SER A 405 -10.31 -33.71 -15.47
CA SER A 405 -10.63 -32.32 -15.17
C SER A 405 -9.98 -31.34 -16.16
N PRO A 406 -10.51 -30.11 -16.33
CA PRO A 406 -9.87 -29.09 -17.15
C PRO A 406 -8.41 -28.85 -16.75
N PRO A 407 -7.53 -28.46 -17.70
CA PRO A 407 -6.10 -28.26 -17.42
C PRO A 407 -5.82 -27.29 -16.26
N VAL A 408 -4.81 -27.60 -15.45
CA VAL A 408 -4.40 -26.79 -14.31
C VAL A 408 -2.98 -26.26 -14.51
N LEU A 409 -2.80 -24.96 -14.42
CA LEU A 409 -1.50 -24.28 -14.43
C LEU A 409 -1.10 -23.91 -13.00
N TYR A 410 -0.40 -24.80 -12.32
CA TYR A 410 0.11 -24.57 -10.98
C TYR A 410 1.22 -23.52 -11.02
N LEU A 411 1.08 -22.44 -10.25
CA LEU A 411 1.97 -21.27 -10.29
C LEU A 411 3.05 -21.29 -9.20
N GLY A 412 2.95 -22.24 -8.25
CA GLY A 412 3.89 -22.33 -7.13
C GLY A 412 5.25 -22.89 -7.56
N GLN A 413 6.23 -22.70 -6.68
CA GLN A 413 7.61 -23.18 -6.87
C GLN A 413 7.88 -24.57 -6.23
N LYS A 414 7.01 -25.00 -5.29
CA LYS A 414 7.15 -26.31 -4.65
C LYS A 414 6.82 -27.41 -5.65
N ARG A 415 7.64 -28.45 -5.69
CA ARG A 415 7.40 -29.61 -6.56
C ARG A 415 6.13 -30.32 -6.13
N ILE A 416 5.21 -30.54 -7.07
CA ILE A 416 4.01 -31.37 -6.94
C ILE A 416 4.13 -32.62 -7.84
N PRO A 417 3.35 -33.69 -7.57
CA PRO A 417 3.31 -34.87 -8.44
C PRO A 417 2.96 -34.50 -9.89
N ARG A 418 3.64 -35.12 -10.84
CA ARG A 418 3.28 -34.98 -12.25
C ARG A 418 2.00 -35.76 -12.54
N LYS A 419 1.07 -35.12 -13.23
CA LYS A 419 -0.15 -35.73 -13.76
C LYS A 419 -0.44 -35.14 -15.14
N PRO A 420 -1.04 -35.89 -16.08
CA PRO A 420 -1.45 -35.35 -17.36
C PRO A 420 -2.29 -34.10 -17.16
N PHE A 421 -2.01 -33.03 -17.92
CA PHE A 421 -2.69 -31.74 -17.91
C PHE A 421 -2.60 -30.93 -16.59
N LEU A 422 -1.76 -31.36 -15.62
CA LEU A 422 -1.39 -30.56 -14.45
C LEU A 422 0.03 -30.04 -14.66
N TYR A 423 0.19 -28.81 -15.08
CA TYR A 423 1.48 -28.20 -15.43
C TYR A 423 2.04 -27.34 -14.30
N SER A 424 3.29 -27.57 -13.93
CA SER A 424 4.04 -26.67 -13.02
C SER A 424 4.49 -25.44 -13.80
N PHE A 425 3.64 -24.41 -13.89
CA PHE A 425 3.84 -23.21 -14.68
C PHE A 425 4.80 -22.20 -14.03
N GLY A 426 4.91 -22.20 -12.70
CA GLY A 426 5.86 -21.39 -11.97
C GLY A 426 7.30 -21.76 -12.26
N LEU A 427 8.20 -20.76 -12.28
CA LEU A 427 9.63 -21.00 -12.41
C LEU A 427 10.18 -21.65 -11.13
N THR A 428 10.73 -22.84 -11.26
CA THR A 428 11.26 -23.60 -10.12
C THR A 428 12.75 -23.32 -9.88
N PRO A 429 13.24 -23.39 -8.62
CA PRO A 429 14.67 -23.27 -8.32
C PRO A 429 15.55 -24.22 -9.13
N THR A 430 15.07 -25.44 -9.45
CA THR A 430 15.80 -26.42 -10.26
C THR A 430 15.97 -25.95 -11.72
N GLN A 431 14.95 -25.33 -12.32
CA GLN A 431 15.03 -24.78 -13.67
C GLN A 431 16.01 -23.61 -13.73
N GLU A 432 15.95 -22.72 -12.74
CA GLU A 432 16.89 -21.58 -12.64
C GLU A 432 18.33 -22.07 -12.44
N ALA A 433 18.54 -23.00 -11.50
CA ALA A 433 19.86 -23.56 -11.24
C ALA A 433 20.45 -24.23 -12.49
N LEU A 434 19.67 -25.07 -13.18
CA LEU A 434 20.14 -25.74 -14.39
C LEU A 434 20.54 -24.75 -15.50
N ALA A 435 19.78 -23.68 -15.68
CA ALA A 435 20.09 -22.65 -16.66
C ALA A 435 21.41 -21.90 -16.34
N VAL A 436 21.55 -21.42 -15.09
CA VAL A 436 22.75 -20.72 -14.63
C VAL A 436 23.98 -21.61 -14.68
N LEU A 437 23.87 -22.85 -14.14
CA LEU A 437 24.99 -23.79 -14.11
C LEU A 437 25.42 -24.23 -15.52
N SER A 438 24.46 -24.44 -16.44
CA SER A 438 24.77 -24.76 -17.84
C SER A 438 25.50 -23.62 -18.55
N HIS A 439 25.17 -22.37 -18.23
CA HIS A 439 25.90 -21.20 -18.75
C HIS A 439 27.31 -21.14 -18.19
N LEU A 440 27.48 -21.34 -16.88
CA LEU A 440 28.82 -21.38 -16.26
C LEU A 440 29.70 -22.48 -16.85
N ALA A 441 29.13 -23.67 -17.07
CA ALA A 441 29.84 -24.79 -17.71
C ALA A 441 30.30 -24.46 -19.14
N LYS A 442 29.41 -23.86 -19.96
CA LYS A 442 29.75 -23.41 -21.32
C LYS A 442 30.90 -22.38 -21.34
N SER A 443 30.98 -21.54 -20.32
CA SER A 443 31.99 -20.53 -20.10
C SER A 443 33.29 -21.10 -19.46
N GLY A 444 33.39 -22.41 -19.26
CA GLY A 444 34.56 -23.09 -18.64
C GLY A 444 34.64 -22.92 -17.11
N GLN A 445 33.57 -22.43 -16.48
CA GLN A 445 33.45 -22.17 -15.04
C GLN A 445 32.79 -23.37 -14.37
N ASP A 446 33.46 -24.51 -14.36
CA ASP A 446 32.89 -25.81 -13.98
C ASP A 446 33.20 -26.26 -12.53
N ASP A 447 33.94 -25.44 -11.76
CA ASP A 447 34.22 -25.67 -10.34
C ASP A 447 33.70 -24.49 -9.50
N LEU A 448 32.76 -24.77 -8.60
CA LEU A 448 31.95 -23.74 -8.00
C LEU A 448 32.07 -23.67 -6.48
N LEU A 449 32.06 -22.44 -5.97
CA LEU A 449 31.82 -22.10 -4.57
C LEU A 449 30.37 -21.63 -4.43
N LEU A 450 29.62 -22.21 -3.50
CA LEU A 450 28.20 -21.87 -3.26
C LEU A 450 28.03 -21.20 -1.90
N PHE A 451 27.45 -19.99 -1.89
CA PHE A 451 26.98 -19.30 -0.71
C PHE A 451 25.44 -19.30 -0.64
N TYR A 452 24.89 -19.50 0.56
CA TYR A 452 23.43 -19.43 0.76
C TYR A 452 23.04 -19.13 2.21
N PRO A 453 21.93 -18.37 2.44
CA PRO A 453 21.42 -18.13 3.77
C PRO A 453 20.69 -19.38 4.32
N GLU A 454 20.69 -19.54 5.64
CA GLU A 454 20.03 -20.66 6.34
C GLU A 454 18.51 -20.43 6.52
N ASN A 455 17.84 -20.00 5.46
CA ASN A 455 16.38 -19.87 5.38
C ASN A 455 15.78 -20.78 4.29
N GLY A 456 14.46 -20.77 4.14
CA GLY A 456 13.78 -21.60 3.13
C GLY A 456 14.20 -21.31 1.69
N TYR A 457 14.44 -20.02 1.36
CA TYR A 457 14.89 -19.59 0.03
C TYR A 457 16.29 -20.13 -0.27
N GLY A 458 17.26 -19.81 0.59
CA GLY A 458 18.67 -20.22 0.39
C GLY A 458 18.86 -21.73 0.35
N ARG A 459 18.23 -22.47 1.27
CA ARG A 459 18.29 -23.95 1.26
C ARG A 459 17.66 -24.54 0.00
N GLY A 460 16.50 -24.01 -0.44
CA GLY A 460 15.83 -24.50 -1.65
C GLY A 460 16.67 -24.32 -2.91
N PHE A 461 17.31 -23.15 -3.08
CA PHE A 461 18.25 -22.94 -4.20
C PHE A 461 19.55 -23.71 -4.04
N ALA A 462 20.10 -23.87 -2.84
CA ALA A 462 21.29 -24.69 -2.61
C ALA A 462 21.04 -26.15 -3.00
N GLU A 463 19.92 -26.73 -2.62
CA GLU A 463 19.51 -28.07 -3.04
C GLU A 463 19.34 -28.18 -4.56
N ALA A 464 18.73 -27.15 -5.18
CA ALA A 464 18.57 -27.09 -6.64
C ALA A 464 19.93 -27.05 -7.37
N VAL A 465 20.87 -26.23 -6.88
CA VAL A 465 22.25 -26.18 -7.43
C VAL A 465 22.93 -27.56 -7.31
N ILE A 466 22.85 -28.19 -6.15
CA ILE A 466 23.50 -29.48 -5.91
C ILE A 466 22.89 -30.59 -6.79
N SER A 467 21.56 -30.63 -6.88
CA SER A 467 20.86 -31.64 -7.67
C SER A 467 21.04 -31.47 -9.18
N SER A 468 21.20 -30.23 -9.66
CA SER A 468 21.40 -29.92 -11.08
C SER A 468 22.88 -29.97 -11.52
N ALA A 469 23.82 -30.03 -10.59
CA ALA A 469 25.26 -29.94 -10.88
C ALA A 469 25.76 -31.03 -11.85
N TRP A 470 25.27 -32.27 -11.67
CA TRP A 470 25.64 -33.38 -12.54
C TRP A 470 25.15 -33.18 -13.99
N GLU A 471 23.88 -32.82 -14.15
CA GLU A 471 23.28 -32.56 -15.46
C GLU A 471 23.95 -31.38 -16.17
N ALA A 472 24.27 -30.33 -15.43
CA ALA A 472 24.98 -29.14 -15.95
C ALA A 472 26.47 -29.37 -16.15
N ARG A 473 27.05 -30.51 -15.76
CA ARG A 473 28.49 -30.83 -15.84
C ARG A 473 29.37 -29.87 -15.07
N VAL A 474 28.96 -29.46 -13.87
CA VAL A 474 29.72 -28.63 -12.93
C VAL A 474 29.93 -29.38 -11.61
N ARG A 475 30.91 -28.94 -10.83
CA ARG A 475 31.20 -29.45 -9.48
C ARG A 475 31.03 -28.33 -8.46
N VAL A 476 30.26 -28.58 -7.41
CA VAL A 476 30.19 -27.71 -6.25
C VAL A 476 31.18 -28.21 -5.21
N THR A 477 32.41 -27.71 -5.24
CA THR A 477 33.52 -28.20 -4.40
C THR A 477 33.48 -27.59 -3.00
N ARG A 478 32.83 -26.43 -2.82
CA ARG A 478 32.70 -25.80 -1.54
C ARG A 478 31.31 -25.17 -1.35
N ARG A 479 30.74 -25.32 -0.16
CA ARG A 479 29.44 -24.81 0.25
C ARG A 479 29.59 -24.10 1.57
N VAL A 480 29.07 -22.89 1.69
CA VAL A 480 29.11 -22.07 2.90
C VAL A 480 27.72 -21.48 3.14
N SER A 481 27.12 -21.88 4.27
CA SER A 481 25.88 -21.29 4.73
C SER A 481 26.15 -20.13 5.70
N TYR A 482 25.18 -19.24 5.84
CA TYR A 482 25.24 -18.12 6.78
C TYR A 482 23.86 -17.76 7.32
N SER A 483 23.81 -17.05 8.47
CA SER A 483 22.56 -16.53 9.04
C SER A 483 21.89 -15.55 8.08
N PRO A 484 20.57 -15.60 7.89
CA PRO A 484 19.84 -14.64 7.05
C PRO A 484 20.05 -13.16 7.45
N ASP A 485 20.41 -12.92 8.71
CA ASP A 485 20.62 -11.56 9.24
C ASP A 485 22.07 -11.07 9.15
N THR A 486 22.96 -11.87 8.50
CA THR A 486 24.38 -11.54 8.35
C THR A 486 24.56 -10.27 7.51
N ASN A 487 25.28 -9.28 8.07
CA ASN A 487 25.70 -8.05 7.39
C ASN A 487 27.22 -7.98 7.20
N ASP A 488 28.00 -8.57 8.12
CA ASP A 488 29.43 -8.75 8.02
C ASP A 488 29.74 -10.17 7.60
N PHE A 489 30.23 -10.33 6.37
CA PHE A 489 30.58 -11.61 5.76
C PHE A 489 32.04 -12.00 5.93
N SER A 490 32.84 -11.28 6.74
CA SER A 490 34.27 -11.56 6.90
C SER A 490 34.58 -12.99 7.32
N ASP A 491 33.86 -13.53 8.32
CA ASP A 491 34.02 -14.91 8.76
C ASP A 491 33.50 -15.94 7.75
N VAL A 492 32.40 -15.62 7.08
CA VAL A 492 31.79 -16.44 6.02
C VAL A 492 32.78 -16.57 4.83
N ILE A 493 33.38 -15.45 4.42
CA ILE A 493 34.40 -15.42 3.36
C ILE A 493 35.66 -16.17 3.80
N ARG A 494 36.13 -15.94 5.04
CA ARG A 494 37.27 -16.67 5.60
C ARG A 494 37.05 -18.19 5.60
N GLN A 495 35.88 -18.63 6.00
CA GLN A 495 35.49 -20.04 5.92
C GLN A 495 35.51 -20.54 4.48
N ALA A 496 35.07 -19.73 3.52
CA ALA A 496 35.01 -20.09 2.10
C ALA A 496 36.39 -20.22 1.45
N VAL A 497 37.29 -19.25 1.67
CA VAL A 497 38.62 -19.21 1.01
C VAL A 497 39.73 -19.91 1.79
N GLY A 498 39.50 -20.15 3.11
CA GLY A 498 40.47 -20.79 4.02
C GLY A 498 41.44 -19.78 4.68
N ASN A 499 41.86 -20.10 5.89
CA ASN A 499 42.70 -19.21 6.72
C ASN A 499 44.06 -18.83 6.05
N ALA A 500 44.66 -19.75 5.32
CA ALA A 500 45.93 -19.48 4.65
C ALA A 500 45.83 -18.40 3.54
N ALA A 501 44.68 -18.34 2.85
CA ALA A 501 44.42 -17.31 1.87
C ALA A 501 44.19 -15.94 2.52
N PHE A 502 43.44 -15.94 3.65
CA PHE A 502 43.09 -14.73 4.40
C PHE A 502 44.33 -14.10 5.10
N THR A 503 45.26 -14.90 5.64
CA THR A 503 46.47 -14.42 6.30
C THR A 503 47.53 -13.88 5.34
N ARG A 504 47.50 -14.28 4.05
CA ARG A 504 48.38 -13.73 3.02
C ARG A 504 48.01 -12.31 2.56
N GLU A 505 46.84 -11.82 2.96
CA GLU A 505 46.34 -10.50 2.57
C GLU A 505 47.24 -9.35 3.07
N SER A 506 47.86 -9.48 4.27
CA SER A 506 48.79 -8.51 4.82
C SER A 506 50.13 -8.38 4.01
N SER A 507 50.40 -9.31 3.13
CA SER A 507 51.63 -9.37 2.31
C SER A 507 51.37 -9.07 0.83
N ARG A 508 50.12 -8.91 0.39
CA ARG A 508 49.73 -8.63 -1.01
C ARG A 508 49.79 -7.14 -1.33
N LYS A 509 50.22 -6.81 -2.51
CA LYS A 509 50.01 -5.48 -3.09
C LYS A 509 48.48 -5.30 -3.29
N LYS A 510 47.97 -4.13 -3.01
CA LYS A 510 46.56 -3.78 -3.23
C LYS A 510 46.22 -4.03 -4.71
N GLY A 511 45.36 -5.02 -4.99
CA GLY A 511 44.93 -5.37 -6.35
C GLY A 511 45.29 -6.78 -6.84
N ASP A 512 46.12 -7.55 -6.10
CA ASP A 512 46.43 -8.93 -6.49
C ASP A 512 45.25 -9.85 -6.19
N ALA A 513 44.72 -10.56 -7.20
CA ALA A 513 43.62 -11.53 -7.05
C ALA A 513 44.05 -12.71 -6.18
N MET A 514 43.07 -13.21 -5.39
CA MET A 514 43.26 -14.43 -4.62
C MET A 514 43.20 -15.64 -5.53
N ASP A 515 44.24 -16.50 -5.47
CA ASP A 515 44.30 -17.75 -6.23
C ASP A 515 43.44 -18.80 -5.51
N LEU A 516 42.34 -19.17 -6.12
CA LEU A 516 41.37 -20.14 -5.61
C LEU A 516 41.15 -21.27 -6.63
N PRO A 517 40.95 -22.51 -6.18
CA PRO A 517 40.68 -23.63 -7.09
C PRO A 517 39.30 -23.52 -7.78
N GLN A 518 38.38 -22.79 -7.21
CA GLN A 518 37.04 -22.54 -7.79
C GLN A 518 37.16 -21.53 -8.94
N LYS A 519 36.28 -21.70 -9.92
CA LYS A 519 36.24 -20.87 -11.15
C LYS A 519 35.09 -19.86 -11.16
N ALA A 520 34.06 -20.08 -10.30
CA ALA A 520 32.97 -19.14 -10.13
C ALA A 520 32.32 -19.27 -8.73
N ILE A 521 31.57 -18.25 -8.35
CA ILE A 521 30.79 -18.18 -7.11
C ILE A 521 29.33 -18.12 -7.47
N VAL A 522 28.52 -19.02 -6.91
CA VAL A 522 27.07 -18.96 -6.95
C VAL A 522 26.56 -18.46 -5.59
N ILE A 523 25.76 -17.39 -5.61
CA ILE A 523 25.16 -16.84 -4.39
C ILE A 523 23.64 -17.02 -4.47
N ALA A 524 23.13 -17.94 -3.66
CA ALA A 524 21.71 -18.29 -3.60
C ALA A 524 20.94 -17.43 -2.59
N ASP A 525 20.98 -16.11 -2.79
CA ASP A 525 20.30 -15.14 -1.95
C ASP A 525 19.66 -14.04 -2.79
N ARG A 526 18.92 -13.14 -2.13
CA ARG A 526 18.28 -11.98 -2.75
C ARG A 526 19.24 -10.79 -2.80
N TRP A 527 18.92 -9.84 -3.63
CA TRP A 527 19.74 -8.66 -3.90
C TRP A 527 20.16 -7.90 -2.64
N GLU A 528 19.30 -7.84 -1.59
CA GLU A 528 19.55 -7.13 -0.32
C GLU A 528 20.75 -7.68 0.46
N ARG A 529 21.13 -8.92 0.23
CA ARG A 529 22.33 -9.54 0.83
C ARG A 529 23.45 -9.70 -0.18
N VAL A 530 23.10 -9.90 -1.43
CA VAL A 530 24.06 -10.09 -2.52
C VAL A 530 24.99 -8.89 -2.66
N PHE A 531 24.46 -7.65 -2.60
CA PHE A 531 25.33 -6.47 -2.72
C PHE A 531 26.35 -6.38 -1.59
N LEU A 532 25.99 -6.77 -0.35
CA LEU A 532 26.90 -6.79 0.78
C LEU A 532 27.98 -7.85 0.62
N LEU A 533 27.59 -9.08 0.28
CA LEU A 533 28.55 -10.18 0.09
C LEU A 533 29.47 -9.94 -1.11
N ALA A 534 28.93 -9.48 -2.25
CA ALA A 534 29.73 -9.17 -3.44
C ALA A 534 30.77 -8.07 -3.17
N SER A 535 30.37 -6.98 -2.49
CA SER A 535 31.27 -5.90 -2.12
C SER A 535 32.38 -6.37 -1.18
N GLN A 536 32.05 -7.21 -0.19
CA GLN A 536 33.05 -7.75 0.75
C GLN A 536 33.96 -8.80 0.09
N LEU A 537 33.47 -9.61 -0.85
CA LEU A 537 34.32 -10.49 -1.67
C LEU A 537 35.39 -9.67 -2.43
N ARG A 538 35.01 -8.57 -3.07
CA ARG A 538 35.95 -7.66 -3.73
C ARG A 538 36.94 -7.02 -2.76
N TYR A 539 36.46 -6.60 -1.58
CA TYR A 539 37.31 -6.05 -0.53
C TYR A 539 38.40 -7.05 -0.10
N TYR A 540 38.07 -8.34 0.00
CA TYR A 540 39.01 -9.41 0.31
C TYR A 540 39.74 -9.97 -0.92
N SER A 541 39.78 -9.25 -2.05
CA SER A 541 40.46 -9.60 -3.28
C SER A 541 40.00 -10.92 -3.94
N VAL A 542 38.75 -11.31 -3.71
CA VAL A 542 38.11 -12.45 -4.37
C VAL A 542 37.43 -11.95 -5.65
N TYR A 543 38.03 -12.19 -6.80
CA TYR A 543 37.58 -11.67 -8.10
C TYR A 543 37.00 -12.76 -9.02
N LEU A 544 36.47 -13.84 -8.46
CA LEU A 544 35.78 -14.87 -9.24
C LEU A 544 34.50 -14.31 -9.87
N PRO A 545 34.11 -14.81 -11.07
CA PRO A 545 32.78 -14.55 -11.63
C PRO A 545 31.67 -14.90 -10.67
N LEU A 546 30.66 -14.03 -10.59
CA LEU A 546 29.50 -14.22 -9.72
C LEU A 546 28.30 -14.69 -10.53
N ALA A 547 27.52 -15.58 -9.97
CA ALA A 547 26.26 -16.00 -10.54
C ALA A 547 25.16 -16.14 -9.47
N GLY A 548 23.90 -15.96 -9.88
CA GLY A 548 22.77 -16.01 -8.97
C GLY A 548 21.44 -16.32 -9.66
N PHE A 549 20.36 -15.98 -9.02
CA PHE A 549 19.01 -16.36 -9.39
C PHE A 549 18.08 -15.16 -9.49
N SER A 550 16.82 -15.38 -9.83
CA SER A 550 15.82 -14.34 -10.08
C SER A 550 15.63 -13.33 -8.93
N GLY A 551 16.03 -13.67 -7.72
CA GLY A 551 16.07 -12.74 -6.58
C GLY A 551 17.10 -11.60 -6.71
N TRP A 552 17.93 -11.60 -7.76
CA TRP A 552 18.88 -10.52 -8.08
C TRP A 552 18.29 -9.45 -8.99
N ASN A 553 17.15 -9.71 -9.60
CA ASN A 553 16.52 -8.82 -10.58
C ASN A 553 15.85 -7.60 -9.90
N ASP A 554 16.68 -6.68 -9.43
CA ASP A 554 16.29 -5.42 -8.82
C ASP A 554 17.36 -4.36 -9.13
N GLU A 555 16.95 -3.18 -9.58
CA GLU A 555 17.86 -2.09 -9.96
C GLU A 555 18.69 -1.60 -8.77
N GLU A 556 18.19 -1.75 -7.55
CA GLU A 556 18.91 -1.42 -6.31
C GLU A 556 20.22 -2.25 -6.17
N LEU A 557 20.27 -3.48 -6.73
CA LEU A 557 21.50 -4.24 -6.78
C LEU A 557 22.61 -3.48 -7.53
N LEU A 558 22.26 -2.89 -8.67
CA LEU A 558 23.21 -2.11 -9.49
C LEU A 558 23.68 -0.86 -8.74
N HIS A 559 22.76 -0.14 -8.12
CA HIS A 559 23.06 1.10 -7.38
C HIS A 559 23.95 0.84 -6.16
N LYS A 560 23.68 -0.24 -5.40
CA LYS A 560 24.37 -0.51 -4.14
C LYS A 560 25.68 -1.31 -4.31
N ALA A 561 25.72 -2.27 -5.22
CA ALA A 561 26.90 -3.11 -5.44
C ALA A 561 27.88 -2.50 -6.45
N GLY A 562 27.42 -1.68 -7.39
CA GLY A 562 28.26 -1.06 -8.42
C GLY A 562 29.16 -2.07 -9.15
N GLU A 563 30.45 -1.77 -9.21
CA GLU A 563 31.49 -2.62 -9.88
C GLU A 563 31.63 -4.02 -9.26
N ALA A 564 31.16 -4.24 -8.02
CA ALA A 564 31.33 -5.53 -7.36
C ALA A 564 30.57 -6.66 -8.04
N VAL A 565 29.49 -6.35 -8.75
CA VAL A 565 28.68 -7.32 -9.50
C VAL A 565 28.87 -7.23 -11.01
N ASN A 566 29.80 -6.41 -11.51
CA ASN A 566 30.05 -6.32 -12.96
C ASN A 566 30.50 -7.68 -13.51
N GLY A 567 29.91 -8.12 -14.62
CA GLY A 567 30.09 -9.46 -15.19
C GLY A 567 29.31 -10.57 -14.49
N ALA A 568 28.53 -10.27 -13.46
CA ALA A 568 27.71 -11.27 -12.79
C ALA A 568 26.53 -11.72 -13.66
N VAL A 569 26.22 -13.02 -13.65
CA VAL A 569 25.14 -13.63 -14.45
C VAL A 569 24.07 -14.20 -13.51
N PHE A 570 22.80 -13.96 -13.84
CA PHE A 570 21.69 -14.51 -13.04
C PHE A 570 20.49 -14.86 -13.91
N SER A 571 19.70 -15.81 -13.43
CA SER A 571 18.42 -16.18 -14.06
C SER A 571 17.36 -15.12 -13.83
N VAL A 572 16.42 -15.01 -14.75
CA VAL A 572 15.29 -14.10 -14.65
C VAL A 572 14.01 -14.77 -15.17
N ASP A 573 12.92 -14.56 -14.47
CA ASP A 573 11.58 -15.00 -14.88
C ASP A 573 10.86 -13.96 -15.74
N TYR A 574 11.13 -12.69 -15.50
CA TYR A 574 10.63 -11.56 -16.29
C TYR A 574 11.63 -10.40 -16.22
N ALA A 575 12.09 -9.97 -17.36
CA ALA A 575 13.16 -8.96 -17.44
C ALA A 575 12.67 -7.51 -17.59
N GLY A 576 11.35 -7.28 -17.51
CA GLY A 576 10.78 -5.93 -17.54
C GLY A 576 11.19 -5.14 -18.78
N ALA A 577 11.75 -3.95 -18.55
CA ALA A 577 12.14 -3.00 -19.59
C ALA A 577 13.49 -3.32 -20.28
N VAL A 578 14.15 -4.45 -19.96
CA VAL A 578 15.46 -4.79 -20.54
C VAL A 578 15.32 -4.91 -22.06
N PRO A 579 16.10 -4.15 -22.86
CA PRO A 579 16.03 -4.21 -24.32
C PRO A 579 16.30 -5.61 -24.86
N GLY A 580 15.50 -6.06 -25.82
CA GLY A 580 15.64 -7.38 -26.44
C GLY A 580 14.75 -8.46 -25.85
N PHE A 581 14.07 -8.24 -24.72
CA PHE A 581 13.08 -9.16 -24.19
C PHE A 581 11.72 -9.02 -24.89
N LEU A 582 10.99 -10.14 -24.94
CA LEU A 582 9.59 -10.18 -25.40
C LEU A 582 8.73 -9.39 -24.40
N GLY A 583 7.82 -8.53 -24.88
CA GLY A 583 6.86 -7.91 -23.96
C GLY A 583 6.69 -6.40 -24.05
N LYS A 584 7.27 -5.70 -25.04
CA LYS A 584 7.03 -4.24 -25.21
C LYS A 584 5.54 -3.89 -25.29
N ASN A 585 4.76 -4.71 -26.00
CA ASN A 585 3.31 -4.51 -26.08
C ASN A 585 2.63 -4.78 -24.75
N PHE A 586 3.03 -5.83 -24.04
CA PHE A 586 2.54 -6.15 -22.71
C PHE A 586 2.84 -5.02 -21.70
N GLN A 587 4.07 -4.48 -21.69
CA GLN A 587 4.41 -3.34 -20.83
C GLN A 587 3.54 -2.13 -21.10
N LYS A 588 3.35 -1.80 -22.39
CA LYS A 588 2.48 -0.70 -22.78
C LYS A 588 1.04 -0.93 -22.35
N GLU A 589 0.50 -2.12 -22.59
CA GLU A 589 -0.87 -2.47 -22.21
C GLU A 589 -1.07 -2.44 -20.69
N CYS A 590 -0.09 -2.90 -19.90
CA CYS A 590 -0.13 -2.77 -18.45
C CYS A 590 -0.08 -1.31 -18.02
N GLN A 591 0.84 -0.51 -18.59
CA GLN A 591 0.93 0.91 -18.27
C GLN A 591 -0.36 1.65 -18.63
N ASP A 592 -0.98 1.34 -19.76
CA ASP A 592 -2.23 1.95 -20.21
C ASP A 592 -3.45 1.48 -19.37
N ALA A 593 -3.44 0.25 -18.86
CA ALA A 593 -4.58 -0.37 -18.19
C ALA A 593 -4.51 -0.29 -16.66
N LEU A 594 -3.31 -0.37 -16.09
CA LEU A 594 -3.06 -0.45 -14.65
C LEU A 594 -2.35 0.80 -14.11
N GLU A 595 -1.84 1.67 -15.01
CA GLU A 595 -1.10 2.91 -14.70
C GLU A 595 0.23 2.68 -13.97
N HIS A 596 0.79 1.46 -14.06
CA HIS A 596 2.12 1.12 -13.57
C HIS A 596 2.80 0.09 -14.47
N PRO A 597 4.15 0.00 -14.45
CA PRO A 597 4.87 -1.05 -15.15
C PRO A 597 4.58 -2.43 -14.53
N PRO A 598 4.48 -3.49 -15.36
CA PRO A 598 4.15 -4.82 -14.85
C PRO A 598 5.27 -5.44 -14.03
N SER A 599 4.88 -6.12 -12.95
CA SER A 599 5.75 -7.01 -12.17
C SER A 599 5.86 -8.40 -12.82
N ARG A 600 6.76 -9.23 -12.29
CA ARG A 600 6.90 -10.64 -12.70
C ARG A 600 5.62 -11.46 -12.49
N PHE A 601 4.81 -11.13 -11.50
CA PHE A 601 3.58 -11.85 -11.22
C PHE A 601 2.47 -11.49 -12.21
N GLU A 602 2.37 -10.24 -12.62
CA GLU A 602 1.50 -9.82 -13.72
C GLU A 602 1.92 -10.49 -15.03
N ALA A 603 3.23 -10.55 -15.29
CA ALA A 603 3.75 -11.26 -16.45
C ALA A 603 3.39 -12.77 -16.44
N MET A 604 3.46 -13.41 -15.28
CA MET A 604 3.09 -14.81 -15.10
C MET A 604 1.57 -15.04 -15.28
N GLY A 605 0.74 -14.16 -14.72
CA GLY A 605 -0.71 -14.19 -14.89
C GLY A 605 -1.12 -13.97 -16.33
N TYR A 606 -0.47 -13.02 -17.02
CA TYR A 606 -0.65 -12.75 -18.44
C TYR A 606 -0.36 -13.99 -19.30
N ASP A 607 0.81 -14.62 -19.13
CA ASP A 607 1.19 -15.80 -19.89
C ASP A 607 0.25 -16.98 -19.63
N ALA A 608 -0.14 -17.19 -18.38
CA ALA A 608 -1.07 -18.28 -18.03
C ALA A 608 -2.45 -18.11 -18.68
N ALA A 609 -2.99 -16.89 -18.67
CA ALA A 609 -4.28 -16.60 -19.27
C ALA A 609 -4.21 -16.67 -20.81
N LEU A 610 -3.14 -16.11 -21.39
CA LEU A 610 -2.94 -16.17 -22.84
C LEU A 610 -2.80 -17.61 -23.34
N PHE A 611 -2.04 -18.45 -22.63
CA PHE A 611 -1.87 -19.86 -22.96
C PHE A 611 -3.19 -20.63 -22.96
N LEU A 612 -4.00 -20.47 -21.93
CA LEU A 612 -5.32 -21.11 -21.86
C LEU A 612 -6.28 -20.55 -22.92
N ALA A 613 -6.24 -19.26 -23.18
CA ALA A 613 -7.06 -18.65 -24.22
C ALA A 613 -6.67 -19.16 -25.61
N GLU A 614 -5.36 -19.30 -25.93
CA GLU A 614 -4.89 -19.85 -27.18
C GLU A 614 -5.21 -21.33 -27.31
N SER A 615 -5.14 -22.13 -26.23
CA SER A 615 -5.52 -23.54 -26.26
C SER A 615 -7.01 -23.73 -26.58
N PHE A 616 -7.85 -22.80 -26.18
CA PHE A 616 -9.28 -22.82 -26.52
C PHE A 616 -9.55 -22.30 -27.94
N ARG A 617 -8.82 -21.25 -28.36
CA ARG A 617 -9.01 -20.57 -29.67
C ARG A 617 -8.74 -21.46 -30.89
N LEU A 618 -7.85 -22.45 -30.76
CA LEU A 618 -7.52 -23.37 -31.87
C LEU A 618 -8.68 -24.29 -32.26
N GLY A 619 -9.89 -24.12 -31.70
CA GLY A 619 -11.08 -24.92 -31.99
C GLY A 619 -11.88 -24.46 -33.18
N GLU A 620 -12.58 -25.39 -33.78
CA GLU A 620 -13.57 -25.08 -34.80
C GLU A 620 -14.82 -24.44 -34.19
N GLU A 621 -15.39 -23.45 -34.84
CA GLU A 621 -16.68 -22.87 -34.45
C GLU A 621 -17.77 -23.96 -34.48
N GLY A 622 -18.55 -24.06 -33.39
CA GLY A 622 -19.67 -25.00 -33.27
C GLY A 622 -19.37 -26.32 -32.56
N ASP A 623 -18.14 -26.48 -32.00
CA ASP A 623 -17.84 -27.65 -31.17
C ASP A 623 -18.62 -27.57 -29.84
N SER A 624 -19.44 -28.58 -29.55
CA SER A 624 -20.33 -28.65 -28.39
C SER A 624 -19.76 -29.42 -27.22
N ARG A 625 -18.49 -29.87 -27.30
CA ARG A 625 -17.82 -30.58 -26.21
C ARG A 625 -17.49 -29.64 -25.04
N PRO A 626 -17.28 -30.17 -23.82
CA PRO A 626 -16.81 -29.39 -22.72
C PRO A 626 -15.52 -28.61 -23.05
N ALA A 627 -15.45 -27.35 -22.65
CA ALA A 627 -14.34 -26.47 -22.98
C ALA A 627 -12.98 -26.98 -22.47
N GLY A 628 -12.97 -27.69 -21.34
CA GLY A 628 -11.78 -28.32 -20.78
C GLY A 628 -11.26 -29.48 -21.64
N ASP A 629 -12.16 -30.27 -22.27
CA ASP A 629 -11.80 -31.36 -23.18
C ASP A 629 -11.12 -30.81 -24.43
N LEU A 630 -11.70 -29.75 -24.99
CA LEU A 630 -11.10 -29.03 -26.12
C LEU A 630 -9.71 -28.50 -25.80
N ALA A 631 -9.53 -27.90 -24.63
CA ALA A 631 -8.22 -27.41 -24.20
C ALA A 631 -7.20 -28.56 -24.02
N ARG A 632 -7.60 -29.69 -23.42
CA ARG A 632 -6.72 -30.87 -23.23
C ARG A 632 -6.26 -31.44 -24.57
N GLU A 633 -7.14 -31.56 -25.55
CA GLU A 633 -6.81 -32.05 -26.89
C GLU A 633 -5.83 -31.14 -27.63
N ARG A 634 -5.94 -29.82 -27.41
CA ARG A 634 -5.22 -28.80 -28.18
C ARG A 634 -3.90 -28.39 -27.60
N ILE A 635 -3.73 -28.43 -26.25
CA ILE A 635 -2.46 -28.09 -25.60
C ILE A 635 -1.26 -28.83 -26.19
N PRO A 636 -1.31 -30.16 -26.48
CA PRO A 636 -0.18 -30.84 -27.11
C PRO A 636 0.13 -30.37 -28.54
N LEU A 637 -0.86 -29.76 -29.24
CA LEU A 637 -0.68 -29.21 -30.59
C LEU A 637 0.06 -27.87 -30.59
N LEU A 638 0.02 -27.12 -29.48
CA LEU A 638 0.73 -25.85 -29.32
C LEU A 638 2.27 -26.00 -29.32
N ARG A 639 2.79 -27.20 -29.18
CA ARG A 639 4.23 -27.56 -29.17
C ARG A 639 5.14 -26.58 -28.44
N THR A 640 5.07 -25.29 -28.79
CA THR A 640 5.84 -24.20 -28.18
C THR A 640 4.96 -22.98 -28.03
N PHE A 641 4.86 -22.47 -26.81
CA PHE A 641 4.19 -21.22 -26.48
C PHE A 641 5.23 -20.15 -26.14
N ARG A 642 5.11 -18.97 -26.72
CA ARG A 642 5.97 -17.82 -26.45
C ARG A 642 5.25 -16.83 -25.59
N GLY A 643 5.59 -16.83 -24.31
CA GLY A 643 5.12 -15.86 -23.33
C GLY A 643 6.10 -14.71 -23.13
N VAL A 644 5.67 -13.72 -22.35
CA VAL A 644 6.52 -12.60 -21.91
C VAL A 644 7.51 -13.01 -20.82
N THR A 645 7.24 -14.13 -20.12
CA THR A 645 8.12 -14.71 -19.12
C THR A 645 9.06 -15.79 -19.70
N GLY A 646 8.98 -16.09 -20.96
CA GLY A 646 9.86 -17.05 -21.64
C GLY A 646 9.18 -17.92 -22.68
N MET A 647 9.90 -18.95 -23.12
CA MET A 647 9.41 -19.93 -24.08
C MET A 647 9.07 -21.23 -23.36
N PHE A 648 7.89 -21.75 -23.59
CA PHE A 648 7.38 -22.96 -22.95
C PHE A 648 7.15 -24.07 -23.97
N GLN A 649 7.45 -25.30 -23.57
CA GLN A 649 7.12 -26.53 -24.30
C GLN A 649 6.33 -27.46 -23.38
N PHE A 650 5.22 -27.98 -23.88
CA PHE A 650 4.29 -28.81 -23.13
C PHE A 650 4.30 -30.24 -23.69
N GLY A 651 4.35 -31.21 -22.78
CA GLY A 651 4.19 -32.61 -23.09
C GLY A 651 2.86 -33.17 -22.61
N PRO A 652 2.38 -34.30 -23.17
CA PRO A 652 1.07 -34.88 -22.85
C PRO A 652 0.98 -35.42 -21.41
N GLU A 653 2.09 -35.79 -20.82
CA GLU A 653 2.16 -36.35 -19.45
C GLU A 653 2.29 -35.26 -18.36
N GLY A 654 1.94 -34.00 -18.68
CA GLY A 654 2.08 -32.88 -17.77
C GLY A 654 3.50 -32.31 -17.65
N GLU A 655 4.38 -32.70 -18.59
CA GLU A 655 5.70 -32.07 -18.66
C GLU A 655 5.55 -30.64 -19.18
N MET A 656 6.24 -29.75 -18.49
CA MET A 656 6.50 -28.40 -18.97
C MET A 656 8.00 -28.11 -18.89
N ARG A 657 8.57 -27.74 -20.02
CA ARG A 657 9.94 -27.22 -20.12
C ARG A 657 9.87 -25.75 -20.43
N ARG A 658 10.58 -24.97 -19.62
CA ARG A 658 10.72 -23.52 -19.83
C ARG A 658 12.16 -23.19 -20.13
N LYS A 659 12.41 -22.48 -21.21
CA LYS A 659 13.71 -21.87 -21.45
C LYS A 659 13.83 -20.66 -20.54
N VAL A 660 14.74 -20.76 -19.55
CA VAL A 660 14.98 -19.70 -18.56
C VAL A 660 15.94 -18.70 -19.17
N SER A 661 15.57 -17.42 -19.14
CA SER A 661 16.40 -16.33 -19.61
C SER A 661 17.46 -15.97 -18.57
N LEU A 662 18.62 -15.53 -19.05
CA LEU A 662 19.71 -15.05 -18.20
C LEU A 662 20.01 -13.58 -18.51
N LEU A 663 20.36 -12.84 -17.46
CA LEU A 663 20.90 -11.48 -17.55
C LEU A 663 22.35 -11.48 -17.07
N VAL A 664 23.14 -10.59 -17.66
CA VAL A 664 24.50 -10.24 -17.20
C VAL A 664 24.52 -8.78 -16.79
N VAL A 665 25.28 -8.46 -15.75
CA VAL A 665 25.54 -7.07 -15.36
C VAL A 665 26.69 -6.52 -16.19
N GLU A 666 26.40 -5.55 -17.06
CA GLU A 666 27.42 -4.89 -17.89
C GLU A 666 27.32 -3.37 -17.73
N LEU A 667 28.42 -2.75 -17.30
CA LEU A 667 28.54 -1.29 -17.15
C LEU A 667 27.38 -0.67 -16.35
N GLY A 668 26.97 -1.34 -15.28
CA GLY A 668 25.88 -0.89 -14.41
C GLY A 668 24.46 -1.03 -14.99
N ASN A 669 24.29 -1.91 -15.98
CA ASN A 669 22.98 -2.24 -16.57
C ASN A 669 22.77 -3.75 -16.60
N PHE A 670 21.51 -4.16 -16.61
CA PHE A 670 21.13 -5.54 -16.91
C PHE A 670 21.04 -5.72 -18.43
N VAL A 671 21.77 -6.70 -18.95
CA VAL A 671 21.84 -7.00 -20.38
C VAL A 671 21.49 -8.47 -20.61
N PRO A 672 20.66 -8.82 -21.62
CA PRO A 672 20.35 -10.21 -21.93
C PRO A 672 21.61 -10.99 -22.32
N VAL A 673 21.78 -12.19 -21.78
CA VAL A 673 22.81 -13.11 -22.26
C VAL A 673 22.36 -13.67 -23.62
N PRO A 674 23.15 -13.47 -24.71
CA PRO A 674 22.81 -14.02 -26.02
C PRO A 674 22.68 -15.54 -25.97
N ASP A 675 21.63 -16.07 -26.60
CA ASP A 675 21.36 -17.53 -26.73
C ASP A 675 21.17 -18.29 -25.40
N SER A 676 20.81 -17.61 -24.32
CA SER A 676 20.45 -18.25 -23.06
C SER A 676 19.11 -19.00 -23.14
#